data_ae78cfabcddfb262f7bc914d0f170627
#
_entry.id   ae78cfabcddfb262f7bc914d0f170627
#
_cell.length_a   1.000
_cell.length_b   1.000
_cell.length_c   1.000
_cell.angle_alpha   90.00
_cell.angle_beta   90.00
_cell.angle_gamma   90.00
#
_symmetry.space_group_name_H-M   'P 1'
#
loop_
_entity.id
_entity.type
_entity.pdbx_description
1 polymer ?
#
loop_
_entity_poly.entity_id
_entity_poly.type
_entity_poly.pdbx_seq_one_letter_code
_entity_poly.pdbx_strand_id
1 'polypeptide(L)'
;MRWLIVVVWASGVLQSWVGAQTSEAVPIQIGNRRQLFVDDHCVEALSGDAEVELCHPIPREIVLLYDRPWEGNVSCYTTIFKDGERYRMYYNGAHAVFYGVLGTNRPAHAEYTCMAESPDGIHWTRPNLGLVEFNGSKENNIVPVPARWTHCFTPFKDANPTCPSDERYKAVAYDHGHGHTGLHAFTSPDGLNWRMMGDGPIITEGRFDSQNLAFYDKERKLYVAYFRDMRNGVRDIATATSPDFRSWSKPQFLNYNKDAPAEHLYTNAILRYDRAPDYLFGFPMRFIDLRLGQCNLLSGVGDGVFMASRDGLNFKRWREAFKRPGRNREAWFNRCNYAAWGMIETQGEFPGGGNDLSLYYSEGFAESDAVKLRRYTIRPDGFVVARAGCSGGGLLTKPLCFSAMPKGSGGACAERRVDVPVRVVERPTVKHFGRRALRFDAPAVLEIPQTQELGACATFALTVGQIPRGAERRFFSAHDKDAVAARKLFCFHLYLAPTPEMYKHSLLRCWYSPVGKVEIKGEEFEKLIATSGSHHFAATYERGNMKLYIDGRLVAENSGGVDVSLVFTLGNLRFGNDYPPNGLFNSPFIGTADDIMIVKRALNDAEIAKLAELGAEATLNLEKENGVLYTMETGNAGLPIDMLKADGTQDAVLPTDAATGDTLLFLNCATSASGSLRAELRGMDGKPLPGYTLSDCDVIFGDDLDRAVSWRGKAELSGLADKPLRLFFELNDADLYSFRFGGKE
;
A
#
# COMPACT_ATOMS: atom_id res chain seq x y z
N MET A 1 -0.89 66.93 -40.71
CA MET A 1 0.34 66.87 -39.95
C MET A 1 0.06 67.23 -38.49
N ARG A 2 -0.11 66.27 -37.63
CA ARG A 2 -0.10 66.45 -36.18
C ARG A 2 0.64 65.26 -35.57
N TRP A 3 1.76 65.55 -34.97
CA TRP A 3 2.59 64.58 -34.28
C TRP A 3 2.01 64.34 -32.89
N LEU A 4 1.79 63.07 -32.53
CA LEU A 4 1.43 62.66 -31.20
C LEU A 4 2.69 62.13 -30.53
N ILE A 5 3.12 62.81 -29.46
CA ILE A 5 4.23 62.36 -28.59
C ILE A 5 3.64 61.41 -27.58
N VAL A 6 4.06 60.14 -27.59
CA VAL A 6 3.76 59.15 -26.56
C VAL A 6 4.89 59.18 -25.54
N VAL A 7 4.57 59.63 -24.33
CA VAL A 7 5.47 59.57 -23.16
C VAL A 7 5.28 58.18 -22.51
N VAL A 8 6.29 57.36 -22.59
CA VAL A 8 6.32 56.05 -21.88
C VAL A 8 6.87 56.30 -20.47
N TRP A 9 6.01 56.15 -19.46
CA TRP A 9 6.46 56.09 -18.08
C TRP A 9 6.94 54.68 -17.78
N ALA A 10 8.24 54.52 -17.54
CA ALA A 10 8.82 53.29 -16.99
C ALA A 10 8.66 53.29 -15.46
N SER A 11 7.63 52.66 -14.96
CA SER A 11 7.51 52.35 -13.55
C SER A 11 8.35 51.10 -13.24
N GLY A 12 9.51 51.32 -12.64
CA GLY A 12 10.33 50.25 -12.09
C GLY A 12 9.64 49.59 -10.91
N VAL A 13 9.14 48.39 -11.13
CA VAL A 13 8.72 47.52 -10.05
C VAL A 13 9.96 46.85 -9.49
N LEU A 14 10.43 47.32 -8.34
CA LEU A 14 11.35 46.58 -7.48
C LEU A 14 10.60 45.34 -6.97
N GLN A 15 10.79 44.21 -7.64
CA GLN A 15 10.45 42.93 -7.09
C GLN A 15 11.43 42.62 -5.96
N SER A 16 10.98 42.84 -4.72
CA SER A 16 11.63 42.29 -3.55
C SER A 16 11.61 40.77 -3.67
N TRP A 17 12.74 40.17 -3.88
CA TRP A 17 12.96 38.73 -3.71
C TRP A 17 12.72 38.43 -2.23
N VAL A 18 11.49 38.01 -1.90
CA VAL A 18 11.22 37.27 -0.68
C VAL A 18 11.86 35.90 -0.91
N GLY A 19 12.98 35.66 -0.28
CA GLY A 19 13.62 34.36 -0.26
C GLY A 19 12.62 33.34 0.24
N ALA A 20 12.17 32.45 -0.64
CA ALA A 20 11.47 31.26 -0.24
C ALA A 20 12.43 30.48 0.66
N GLN A 21 12.16 30.45 1.96
CA GLN A 21 12.78 29.50 2.86
C GLN A 21 12.39 28.12 2.35
N THR A 22 13.33 27.44 1.68
CA THR A 22 13.19 26.03 1.34
C THR A 22 13.09 25.27 2.66
N SER A 23 11.91 24.75 2.98
CA SER A 23 11.78 23.74 4.02
C SER A 23 12.76 22.63 3.67
N GLU A 24 13.73 22.37 4.52
CA GLU A 24 14.66 21.26 4.29
C GLU A 24 13.83 19.99 4.13
N ALA A 25 13.86 19.42 2.92
CA ALA A 25 13.13 18.20 2.64
C ALA A 25 13.71 17.07 3.52
N VAL A 26 12.86 16.40 4.28
CA VAL A 26 13.27 15.26 5.11
C VAL A 26 13.79 14.15 4.20
N PRO A 27 15.03 13.69 4.40
CA PRO A 27 15.60 12.64 3.56
C PRO A 27 14.85 11.32 3.67
N ILE A 28 14.63 10.66 2.54
CA ILE A 28 14.02 9.34 2.49
C ILE A 28 15.01 8.31 3.01
N GLN A 29 14.64 7.56 4.03
CA GLN A 29 15.45 6.48 4.57
C GLN A 29 15.28 5.23 3.71
N ILE A 30 16.21 4.98 2.82
CA ILE A 30 16.15 3.81 1.93
C ILE A 30 16.97 2.61 2.47
N GLY A 31 17.82 2.83 3.48
CA GLY A 31 18.71 1.78 3.97
C GLY A 31 19.51 1.17 2.83
N ASN A 32 19.47 -0.16 2.72
CA ASN A 32 20.09 -0.91 1.61
C ASN A 32 19.03 -1.48 0.65
N ARG A 33 17.79 -1.00 0.75
CA ARG A 33 16.66 -1.48 -0.05
C ARG A 33 16.73 -0.95 -1.49
N ARG A 34 16.43 -1.82 -2.44
CA ARG A 34 16.34 -1.50 -3.87
C ARG A 34 15.18 -0.53 -4.12
N GLN A 35 15.43 0.50 -4.88
CA GLN A 35 14.46 1.52 -5.26
C GLN A 35 14.12 1.39 -6.75
N LEU A 36 12.81 1.36 -7.04
CA LEU A 36 12.26 1.31 -8.39
C LEU A 36 11.53 2.61 -8.72
N PHE A 37 11.27 2.85 -10.01
CA PHE A 37 10.55 4.03 -10.50
C PHE A 37 9.05 3.80 -10.68
N VAL A 38 8.52 2.75 -10.07
CA VAL A 38 7.10 2.38 -10.13
C VAL A 38 6.17 3.36 -9.41
N ASP A 39 6.74 4.23 -8.60
CA ASP A 39 6.06 5.33 -7.91
C ASP A 39 6.90 6.61 -7.98
N ASP A 40 6.36 7.75 -7.48
CA ASP A 40 7.06 9.03 -7.46
C ASP A 40 7.84 9.26 -6.15
N HIS A 41 8.08 8.17 -5.38
CA HIS A 41 8.65 8.27 -4.05
C HIS A 41 10.06 8.87 -4.07
N CYS A 42 10.95 8.34 -4.90
CA CYS A 42 12.35 8.76 -4.95
C CYS A 42 12.65 9.85 -5.99
N VAL A 43 11.79 10.06 -6.99
CA VAL A 43 12.05 10.99 -8.09
C VAL A 43 11.67 12.42 -7.68
N GLU A 44 12.57 13.36 -7.87
CA GLU A 44 12.31 14.79 -7.67
C GLU A 44 12.07 15.51 -9.00
N ALA A 45 12.94 15.28 -9.98
CA ALA A 45 12.86 15.97 -11.27
C ALA A 45 13.44 15.10 -12.40
N LEU A 46 12.89 15.30 -13.58
CA LEU A 46 13.41 14.83 -14.84
C LEU A 46 13.84 16.04 -15.68
N SER A 47 14.86 15.90 -16.49
CA SER A 47 15.38 16.95 -17.35
C SER A 47 15.81 16.42 -18.71
N GLY A 48 15.90 17.31 -19.72
CA GLY A 48 16.22 16.90 -21.08
C GLY A 48 15.14 15.99 -21.65
N ASP A 49 15.57 14.88 -22.23
CA ASP A 49 14.72 13.86 -22.87
C ASP A 49 14.34 12.71 -21.92
N ALA A 50 14.63 12.87 -20.63
CA ALA A 50 14.33 11.81 -19.66
C ALA A 50 12.83 11.74 -19.33
N GLU A 51 12.29 10.53 -19.35
CA GLU A 51 10.92 10.22 -18.99
C GLU A 51 10.82 8.92 -18.19
N VAL A 52 9.69 8.70 -17.51
CA VAL A 52 9.39 7.48 -16.78
C VAL A 52 8.26 6.76 -17.49
N GLU A 53 8.55 5.59 -18.04
CA GLU A 53 7.65 4.81 -18.86
C GLU A 53 7.30 3.44 -18.26
N LEU A 54 6.05 3.00 -18.52
CA LEU A 54 5.62 1.65 -18.24
C LEU A 54 6.19 0.68 -19.28
N CYS A 55 6.90 -0.35 -18.82
CA CYS A 55 7.35 -1.44 -19.69
C CYS A 55 6.24 -2.47 -19.93
N HIS A 56 6.39 -3.25 -21.01
CA HIS A 56 5.43 -4.27 -21.39
C HIS A 56 6.07 -5.66 -21.37
N PRO A 57 5.40 -6.68 -20.79
CA PRO A 57 5.93 -8.03 -20.79
C PRO A 57 5.90 -8.63 -22.20
N ILE A 58 6.92 -9.42 -22.50
CA ILE A 58 7.13 -10.05 -23.80
C ILE A 58 6.40 -11.39 -23.83
N PRO A 59 5.52 -11.66 -24.83
CA PRO A 59 4.83 -12.94 -24.96
C PRO A 59 5.81 -14.07 -25.31
N ARG A 60 5.64 -15.19 -24.62
CA ARG A 60 6.40 -16.42 -24.81
C ARG A 60 5.46 -17.57 -25.21
N GLU A 61 5.84 -18.78 -24.96
CA GLU A 61 5.10 -19.99 -25.28
C GLU A 61 3.80 -20.15 -24.47
N ILE A 62 2.89 -20.97 -24.99
CA ILE A 62 1.77 -21.53 -24.24
C ILE A 62 2.34 -22.66 -23.37
N VAL A 63 2.27 -22.49 -22.05
CA VAL A 63 2.83 -23.44 -21.08
C VAL A 63 1.84 -24.51 -20.66
N LEU A 64 0.54 -24.23 -20.78
CA LEU A 64 -0.51 -25.19 -20.48
C LEU A 64 -1.74 -24.91 -21.36
N LEU A 65 -2.29 -26.00 -21.92
CA LEU A 65 -3.59 -26.02 -22.59
C LEU A 65 -4.56 -26.76 -21.67
N TYR A 66 -5.66 -26.14 -21.27
CA TYR A 66 -6.65 -26.78 -20.39
C TYR A 66 -7.57 -27.69 -21.18
N ASP A 67 -7.05 -28.80 -21.68
CA ASP A 67 -7.66 -29.70 -22.67
C ASP A 67 -8.07 -31.09 -22.13
N ARG A 68 -7.92 -31.32 -20.84
CA ARG A 68 -8.33 -32.57 -20.22
C ARG A 68 -9.86 -32.64 -20.06
N PRO A 69 -10.47 -33.83 -20.04
CA PRO A 69 -11.92 -33.97 -19.91
C PRO A 69 -12.55 -33.29 -18.69
N TRP A 70 -11.78 -33.03 -17.64
CA TRP A 70 -12.18 -32.30 -16.43
C TRP A 70 -11.78 -30.82 -16.42
N GLU A 71 -11.18 -30.34 -17.50
CA GLU A 71 -10.82 -28.96 -17.78
C GLU A 71 -11.73 -28.39 -18.89
N GLY A 72 -11.34 -27.31 -19.54
CA GLY A 72 -12.03 -26.86 -20.74
C GLY A 72 -11.99 -25.35 -20.98
N ASN A 73 -13.01 -24.88 -21.68
CA ASN A 73 -13.07 -23.55 -22.30
C ASN A 73 -13.35 -22.40 -21.32
N VAL A 74 -13.64 -22.68 -20.06
CA VAL A 74 -13.83 -21.66 -19.01
C VAL A 74 -12.94 -21.90 -17.80
N SER A 75 -11.92 -22.72 -17.92
CA SER A 75 -10.89 -22.91 -16.90
C SER A 75 -10.18 -21.59 -16.60
N CYS A 76 -9.96 -21.27 -15.32
CA CYS A 76 -9.45 -19.97 -14.92
C CYS A 76 -8.84 -19.96 -13.49
N TYR A 77 -8.57 -18.76 -12.98
CA TYR A 77 -8.12 -18.49 -11.61
C TYR A 77 -6.88 -19.29 -11.19
N THR A 78 -5.87 -19.18 -12.03
CA THR A 78 -4.59 -19.87 -11.84
C THR A 78 -3.78 -19.22 -10.73
N THR A 79 -3.20 -20.05 -9.87
CA THR A 79 -2.25 -19.66 -8.82
C THR A 79 -0.94 -20.39 -9.03
N ILE A 80 0.19 -19.70 -8.93
CA ILE A 80 1.53 -20.28 -9.14
C ILE A 80 2.45 -19.82 -8.00
N PHE A 81 3.18 -20.75 -7.39
CA PHE A 81 4.19 -20.43 -6.38
C PHE A 81 5.32 -21.47 -6.35
N LYS A 82 6.47 -21.08 -5.81
CA LYS A 82 7.60 -21.96 -5.59
C LYS A 82 7.37 -22.85 -4.37
N ASP A 83 7.62 -24.15 -4.52
CA ASP A 83 7.47 -25.13 -3.46
C ASP A 83 8.69 -26.06 -3.39
N GLY A 84 9.67 -25.69 -2.58
CA GLY A 84 10.98 -26.33 -2.58
C GLY A 84 11.71 -26.08 -3.91
N GLU A 85 12.14 -27.17 -4.54
CA GLU A 85 12.86 -27.12 -5.83
C GLU A 85 11.93 -27.15 -7.06
N ARG A 86 10.61 -27.08 -6.84
CA ARG A 86 9.61 -27.11 -7.92
C ARG A 86 8.68 -25.90 -7.80
N TYR A 87 7.92 -25.67 -8.88
CA TYR A 87 6.79 -24.77 -8.90
C TYR A 87 5.50 -25.58 -8.91
N ARG A 88 4.50 -25.11 -8.17
CA ARG A 88 3.13 -25.64 -8.19
C ARG A 88 2.19 -24.64 -8.82
N MET A 89 1.25 -25.16 -9.58
CA MET A 89 0.16 -24.43 -10.19
C MET A 89 -1.16 -25.06 -9.75
N TYR A 90 -2.10 -24.24 -9.29
CA TYR A 90 -3.48 -24.63 -9.06
C TYR A 90 -4.40 -23.81 -9.95
N TYR A 91 -5.46 -24.41 -10.43
CA TYR A 91 -6.42 -23.74 -11.32
C TYR A 91 -7.80 -24.40 -11.22
N ASN A 92 -8.83 -23.65 -11.60
CA ASN A 92 -10.16 -24.18 -11.78
C ASN A 92 -10.24 -24.90 -13.14
N GLY A 93 -10.62 -26.17 -13.13
CA GLY A 93 -10.95 -26.97 -14.32
C GLY A 93 -12.45 -26.91 -14.56
N ALA A 94 -12.86 -26.26 -15.65
CA ALA A 94 -14.27 -26.03 -15.94
C ALA A 94 -14.54 -25.97 -17.44
N HIS A 95 -15.66 -26.58 -17.87
CA HIS A 95 -16.16 -26.51 -19.23
C HIS A 95 -17.62 -26.08 -19.26
N ALA A 96 -17.96 -25.13 -20.12
CA ALA A 96 -19.32 -24.64 -20.30
C ALA A 96 -19.79 -24.82 -21.75
N VAL A 97 -21.06 -25.20 -21.90
CA VAL A 97 -21.77 -25.22 -23.17
C VAL A 97 -22.60 -23.96 -23.28
N PHE A 98 -22.30 -23.11 -24.26
CA PHE A 98 -23.00 -21.87 -24.51
C PHE A 98 -24.13 -22.04 -25.51
N TYR A 99 -25.28 -21.43 -25.24
CA TYR A 99 -26.44 -21.44 -26.11
C TYR A 99 -26.79 -20.01 -26.53
N GLY A 100 -26.72 -19.73 -27.86
CA GLY A 100 -27.14 -18.45 -28.44
C GLY A 100 -26.22 -17.25 -28.14
N VAL A 101 -26.57 -16.10 -28.70
CA VAL A 101 -25.73 -14.89 -28.78
C VAL A 101 -25.58 -14.15 -27.44
N LEU A 102 -26.33 -14.47 -26.40
CA LEU A 102 -26.38 -13.71 -25.13
C LEU A 102 -26.06 -14.53 -23.89
N GLY A 103 -25.29 -15.61 -24.05
CA GLY A 103 -24.57 -16.15 -22.91
C GLY A 103 -25.38 -16.95 -21.88
N THR A 104 -26.49 -17.59 -22.27
CA THR A 104 -26.99 -18.68 -21.45
C THR A 104 -26.01 -19.84 -21.58
N ASN A 105 -25.42 -20.22 -20.45
CA ASN A 105 -24.52 -21.36 -20.41
C ASN A 105 -25.00 -22.38 -19.40
N ARG A 106 -24.56 -23.62 -19.57
CA ARG A 106 -24.63 -24.64 -18.54
C ARG A 106 -23.27 -25.31 -18.39
N PRO A 107 -22.88 -25.72 -17.20
CA PRO A 107 -21.67 -26.52 -17.02
C PRO A 107 -21.82 -27.85 -17.78
N ALA A 108 -20.76 -28.29 -18.45
CA ALA A 108 -20.68 -29.61 -19.06
C ALA A 108 -20.39 -30.69 -18.00
N HIS A 109 -19.65 -30.31 -16.97
CA HIS A 109 -19.36 -31.14 -15.79
C HIS A 109 -19.23 -30.24 -14.56
N ALA A 110 -19.10 -30.83 -13.37
CA ALA A 110 -18.79 -30.10 -12.15
C ALA A 110 -17.40 -29.42 -12.27
N GLU A 111 -17.25 -28.28 -11.63
CA GLU A 111 -15.94 -27.63 -11.54
C GLU A 111 -14.98 -28.41 -10.63
N TYR A 112 -13.70 -28.42 -10.96
CA TYR A 112 -12.66 -29.11 -10.21
C TYR A 112 -11.50 -28.18 -9.91
N THR A 113 -10.88 -28.34 -8.74
CA THR A 113 -9.56 -27.77 -8.48
C THR A 113 -8.52 -28.74 -9.03
N CYS A 114 -7.69 -28.26 -9.95
CA CYS A 114 -6.64 -29.06 -10.60
C CYS A 114 -5.26 -28.55 -10.21
N MET A 115 -4.25 -29.42 -10.30
CA MET A 115 -2.86 -29.09 -10.01
C MET A 115 -1.92 -29.47 -11.16
N ALA A 116 -0.92 -28.63 -11.43
CA ALA A 116 0.23 -28.94 -12.27
C ALA A 116 1.54 -28.61 -11.55
N GLU A 117 2.62 -29.22 -11.97
CA GLU A 117 3.97 -29.01 -11.42
C GLU A 117 4.97 -28.72 -12.52
N SER A 118 6.00 -27.94 -12.20
CA SER A 118 7.10 -27.65 -13.10
C SER A 118 8.43 -27.58 -12.35
N PRO A 119 9.54 -28.09 -12.92
CA PRO A 119 10.87 -27.88 -12.36
C PRO A 119 11.43 -26.48 -12.63
N ASP A 120 10.96 -25.79 -13.66
CA ASP A 120 11.58 -24.57 -14.21
C ASP A 120 10.58 -23.42 -14.48
N GLY A 121 9.28 -23.63 -14.23
CA GLY A 121 8.22 -22.66 -14.51
C GLY A 121 7.85 -22.56 -16.00
N ILE A 122 8.51 -23.31 -16.88
CA ILE A 122 8.29 -23.33 -18.34
C ILE A 122 7.60 -24.62 -18.77
N HIS A 123 8.13 -25.76 -18.33
CA HIS A 123 7.64 -27.09 -18.68
C HIS A 123 6.72 -27.62 -17.57
N TRP A 124 5.42 -27.51 -17.80
CA TRP A 124 4.41 -27.91 -16.83
C TRP A 124 3.85 -29.29 -17.13
N THR A 125 3.73 -30.10 -16.11
CA THR A 125 3.15 -31.46 -16.17
C THR A 125 1.99 -31.59 -15.18
N ARG A 126 1.01 -32.42 -15.54
CA ARG A 126 -0.10 -32.78 -14.66
C ARG A 126 0.25 -34.09 -13.96
N PRO A 127 0.51 -34.09 -12.64
CA PRO A 127 0.76 -35.35 -11.94
C PRO A 127 -0.51 -36.20 -11.90
N ASN A 128 -0.37 -37.50 -12.00
CA ASN A 128 -1.46 -38.42 -11.66
C ASN A 128 -1.55 -38.51 -10.14
N LEU A 129 -2.54 -37.83 -9.54
CA LEU A 129 -2.72 -37.77 -8.09
C LEU A 129 -3.45 -39.01 -7.53
N GLY A 130 -4.31 -39.66 -8.31
CA GLY A 130 -5.06 -40.81 -7.86
C GLY A 130 -6.12 -40.55 -6.79
N LEU A 131 -6.45 -39.26 -6.52
CA LEU A 131 -7.27 -38.87 -5.37
C LEU A 131 -8.76 -38.80 -5.68
N VAL A 132 -9.14 -38.31 -6.85
CA VAL A 132 -10.53 -38.07 -7.24
C VAL A 132 -10.90 -38.93 -8.44
N GLU A 133 -12.08 -39.56 -8.41
CA GLU A 133 -12.62 -40.32 -9.55
C GLU A 133 -13.31 -39.34 -10.52
N PHE A 134 -12.97 -39.45 -11.80
CA PHE A 134 -13.64 -38.80 -12.90
C PHE A 134 -13.95 -39.82 -14.00
N ASN A 135 -15.22 -40.00 -14.34
CA ASN A 135 -15.68 -40.93 -15.38
C ASN A 135 -15.10 -42.36 -15.22
N GLY A 136 -15.04 -42.88 -13.99
CA GLY A 136 -14.58 -44.23 -13.68
C GLY A 136 -13.05 -44.39 -13.61
N SER A 137 -12.29 -43.31 -13.69
CA SER A 137 -10.82 -43.33 -13.59
C SER A 137 -10.33 -42.33 -12.55
N LYS A 138 -9.26 -42.68 -11.84
CA LYS A 138 -8.52 -41.80 -10.95
C LYS A 138 -7.21 -41.27 -11.57
N GLU A 139 -6.96 -41.58 -12.83
CA GLU A 139 -5.77 -41.12 -13.56
C GLU A 139 -5.94 -39.64 -13.96
N ASN A 140 -5.86 -38.76 -12.99
CA ASN A 140 -6.04 -37.34 -13.18
C ASN A 140 -5.27 -36.50 -12.12
N ASN A 141 -5.23 -35.18 -12.33
CA ASN A 141 -4.60 -34.20 -11.46
C ASN A 141 -5.60 -33.38 -10.62
N ILE A 142 -6.77 -33.96 -10.34
CA ILE A 142 -7.83 -33.30 -9.57
C ILE A 142 -7.49 -33.39 -8.07
N VAL A 143 -7.52 -32.26 -7.40
CA VAL A 143 -7.37 -32.11 -5.95
C VAL A 143 -8.74 -32.26 -5.28
N PRO A 144 -8.87 -33.03 -4.18
CA PRO A 144 -10.16 -33.31 -3.54
C PRO A 144 -10.71 -32.10 -2.76
N VAL A 145 -11.05 -31.03 -3.46
CA VAL A 145 -11.79 -29.89 -2.93
C VAL A 145 -13.27 -30.06 -3.27
N PRO A 146 -14.19 -29.94 -2.29
CA PRO A 146 -15.62 -30.05 -2.56
C PRO A 146 -16.10 -29.05 -3.62
N ALA A 147 -16.95 -29.51 -4.56
CA ALA A 147 -17.35 -28.75 -5.76
C ALA A 147 -17.81 -27.31 -5.51
N ARG A 148 -18.51 -27.06 -4.40
CA ARG A 148 -18.98 -25.72 -4.02
C ARG A 148 -17.85 -24.69 -3.77
N TRP A 149 -16.61 -25.13 -3.54
CA TRP A 149 -15.46 -24.26 -3.25
C TRP A 149 -14.51 -24.11 -4.42
N THR A 150 -14.63 -24.92 -5.46
CA THR A 150 -13.64 -25.02 -6.55
C THR A 150 -13.59 -23.80 -7.44
N HIS A 151 -14.70 -23.07 -7.58
CA HIS A 151 -14.76 -21.93 -8.53
C HIS A 151 -13.66 -20.88 -8.29
N CYS A 152 -13.43 -20.53 -7.03
CA CYS A 152 -12.45 -19.49 -6.64
C CYS A 152 -11.47 -20.00 -5.57
N PHE A 153 -11.13 -21.28 -5.59
CA PHE A 153 -10.17 -21.84 -4.63
C PHE A 153 -8.77 -21.37 -4.92
N THR A 154 -8.19 -20.59 -4.00
CA THR A 154 -6.90 -19.92 -4.21
C THR A 154 -5.90 -20.34 -3.13
N PRO A 155 -5.09 -21.38 -3.40
CA PRO A 155 -4.08 -21.87 -2.47
C PRO A 155 -2.81 -21.02 -2.48
N PHE A 156 -2.11 -21.00 -1.35
CA PHE A 156 -0.74 -20.48 -1.22
C PHE A 156 0.06 -21.28 -0.19
N LYS A 157 1.38 -21.23 -0.30
CA LYS A 157 2.28 -21.74 0.73
C LYS A 157 2.51 -20.65 1.77
N ASP A 158 2.23 -20.96 3.02
CA ASP A 158 2.35 -19.99 4.10
C ASP A 158 3.83 -19.67 4.40
N ALA A 159 4.15 -18.39 4.32
CA ALA A 159 5.48 -17.86 4.61
C ALA A 159 5.67 -17.41 6.06
N ASN A 160 4.64 -17.57 6.91
CA ASN A 160 4.73 -17.27 8.34
C ASN A 160 5.69 -18.26 9.01
N PRO A 161 6.81 -17.79 9.62
CA PRO A 161 7.79 -18.66 10.25
C PRO A 161 7.24 -19.47 11.45
N THR A 162 6.13 -19.03 12.04
CA THR A 162 5.46 -19.70 13.16
C THR A 162 4.27 -20.56 12.73
N CYS A 163 4.06 -20.72 11.41
CA CYS A 163 2.97 -21.53 10.89
C CYS A 163 3.11 -23.01 11.33
N PRO A 164 2.07 -23.63 11.89
CA PRO A 164 2.06 -25.06 12.18
C PRO A 164 2.32 -25.90 10.92
N SER A 165 3.03 -27.01 11.07
CA SER A 165 3.39 -27.87 9.92
C SER A 165 2.17 -28.50 9.23
N ASP A 166 1.10 -28.72 9.95
CA ASP A 166 -0.18 -29.23 9.43
C ASP A 166 -1.06 -28.14 8.77
N GLU A 167 -0.64 -26.86 8.87
CA GLU A 167 -1.26 -25.70 8.22
C GLU A 167 -0.32 -25.02 7.19
N ARG A 168 0.74 -25.70 6.76
CA ARG A 168 1.78 -25.17 5.85
C ARG A 168 1.23 -24.56 4.57
N TYR A 169 0.15 -25.09 4.06
CA TYR A 169 -0.59 -24.52 2.92
C TYR A 169 -1.92 -24.00 3.41
N LYS A 170 -2.29 -22.85 2.90
CA LYS A 170 -3.57 -22.21 3.19
C LYS A 170 -4.27 -21.85 1.87
N ALA A 171 -5.58 -21.75 1.92
CA ALA A 171 -6.37 -21.27 0.80
C ALA A 171 -7.55 -20.43 1.29
N VAL A 172 -8.02 -19.56 0.42
CA VAL A 172 -9.31 -18.89 0.56
C VAL A 172 -10.22 -19.31 -0.58
N ALA A 173 -11.53 -19.45 -0.27
CA ALA A 173 -12.53 -19.78 -1.27
C ALA A 173 -13.87 -19.15 -0.93
N TYR A 174 -14.68 -18.92 -1.97
CA TYR A 174 -16.06 -18.44 -1.88
C TYR A 174 -17.03 -19.56 -2.25
N ASP A 175 -18.13 -19.72 -1.49
CA ASP A 175 -19.17 -20.71 -1.77
C ASP A 175 -20.06 -20.23 -2.91
N HIS A 176 -19.70 -20.61 -4.14
CA HIS A 176 -20.40 -20.19 -5.33
C HIS A 176 -21.77 -20.91 -5.46
N GLY A 177 -22.84 -20.14 -5.35
CA GLY A 177 -24.20 -20.61 -5.64
C GLY A 177 -24.97 -21.23 -4.47
N HIS A 178 -24.45 -21.30 -3.24
CA HIS A 178 -25.10 -21.96 -2.10
C HIS A 178 -25.53 -21.01 -0.97
N GLY A 179 -25.54 -19.70 -1.21
CA GLY A 179 -26.13 -18.73 -0.27
C GLY A 179 -25.27 -18.36 0.95
N HIS A 180 -24.09 -18.92 1.09
CA HIS A 180 -23.13 -18.51 2.12
C HIS A 180 -22.38 -17.26 1.69
N THR A 181 -22.55 -16.18 2.42
CA THR A 181 -21.92 -14.90 2.12
C THR A 181 -20.57 -14.83 2.83
N GLY A 182 -19.46 -14.87 2.10
CA GLY A 182 -18.14 -14.62 2.65
C GLY A 182 -17.04 -15.53 2.11
N LEU A 183 -15.79 -15.17 2.41
CA LEU A 183 -14.62 -15.99 2.16
C LEU A 183 -14.40 -16.98 3.29
N HIS A 184 -14.15 -18.21 2.95
CA HIS A 184 -13.78 -19.28 3.87
C HIS A 184 -12.30 -19.60 3.76
N ALA A 185 -11.71 -20.03 4.87
CA ALA A 185 -10.32 -20.41 4.97
C ALA A 185 -10.15 -21.93 4.98
N PHE A 186 -9.08 -22.39 4.36
CA PHE A 186 -8.68 -23.79 4.31
C PHE A 186 -7.21 -23.93 4.66
N THR A 187 -6.85 -25.08 5.23
CA THR A 187 -5.47 -25.47 5.51
C THR A 187 -5.18 -26.86 5.00
N SER A 188 -3.90 -27.10 4.74
CA SER A 188 -3.39 -28.39 4.33
C SER A 188 -1.91 -28.56 4.74
N PRO A 189 -1.46 -29.76 5.14
CA PRO A 189 -0.06 -30.05 5.39
C PRO A 189 0.77 -30.19 4.10
N ASP A 190 0.13 -30.56 2.98
CA ASP A 190 0.80 -31.01 1.75
C ASP A 190 0.33 -30.30 0.46
N GLY A 191 -0.73 -29.47 0.58
CA GLY A 191 -1.37 -28.80 -0.56
C GLY A 191 -2.35 -29.69 -1.34
N LEU A 192 -2.56 -30.94 -0.92
CA LEU A 192 -3.47 -31.89 -1.55
C LEU A 192 -4.67 -32.22 -0.67
N ASN A 193 -4.43 -32.46 0.61
CA ASN A 193 -5.46 -32.81 1.57
C ASN A 193 -5.92 -31.56 2.34
N TRP A 194 -7.06 -31.00 1.94
CA TRP A 194 -7.57 -29.73 2.44
C TRP A 194 -8.67 -29.90 3.48
N ARG A 195 -8.61 -29.14 4.54
CA ARG A 195 -9.66 -29.02 5.56
C ARG A 195 -10.08 -27.55 5.73
N MET A 196 -11.34 -27.32 5.94
CA MET A 196 -11.87 -25.99 6.25
C MET A 196 -11.44 -25.57 7.66
N MET A 197 -11.10 -24.31 7.83
CA MET A 197 -10.76 -23.71 9.14
C MET A 197 -12.02 -23.09 9.74
N GLY A 198 -12.55 -23.72 10.80
CA GLY A 198 -13.78 -23.27 11.46
C GLY A 198 -15.04 -23.54 10.65
N ASP A 199 -16.19 -23.11 11.18
CA ASP A 199 -17.53 -23.45 10.66
C ASP A 199 -18.16 -22.32 9.83
N GLY A 200 -17.48 -21.18 9.69
CA GLY A 200 -18.02 -20.02 9.00
C GLY A 200 -16.98 -19.25 8.17
N PRO A 201 -17.43 -18.20 7.46
CA PRO A 201 -16.55 -17.36 6.69
C PRO A 201 -15.65 -16.51 7.60
N ILE A 202 -14.41 -16.29 7.14
CA ILE A 202 -13.43 -15.43 7.80
C ILE A 202 -13.58 -13.95 7.43
N ILE A 203 -14.16 -13.66 6.25
CA ILE A 203 -14.49 -12.31 5.79
C ILE A 203 -15.90 -12.36 5.19
N THR A 204 -16.81 -11.53 5.69
CA THR A 204 -18.24 -11.56 5.33
C THR A 204 -18.66 -10.39 4.43
N GLU A 205 -17.87 -9.33 4.35
CA GLU A 205 -18.16 -8.15 3.54
C GLU A 205 -17.33 -8.19 2.25
N GLY A 206 -17.99 -8.17 1.07
CA GLY A 206 -17.36 -8.21 -0.24
C GLY A 206 -18.22 -8.90 -1.31
N ARG A 207 -17.76 -8.85 -2.57
CA ARG A 207 -18.35 -9.52 -3.73
C ARG A 207 -17.37 -10.53 -4.31
N PHE A 208 -17.27 -11.68 -3.66
CA PHE A 208 -16.18 -12.64 -3.79
C PHE A 208 -16.22 -13.55 -5.03
N ASP A 209 -17.17 -13.38 -5.93
CA ASP A 209 -17.26 -14.12 -7.20
C ASP A 209 -16.13 -13.71 -8.16
N SER A 210 -14.89 -14.01 -7.78
CA SER A 210 -13.64 -13.75 -8.50
C SER A 210 -12.50 -14.48 -7.80
N GLN A 211 -11.28 -14.43 -8.36
CA GLN A 211 -10.09 -14.88 -7.64
C GLN A 211 -9.78 -13.95 -6.47
N ASN A 212 -9.93 -14.46 -5.27
CA ASN A 212 -9.61 -13.78 -4.03
C ASN A 212 -8.28 -14.31 -3.51
N LEU A 213 -7.42 -13.43 -3.01
CA LEU A 213 -6.06 -13.76 -2.60
C LEU A 213 -5.89 -13.60 -1.11
N ALA A 214 -5.04 -14.42 -0.52
CA ALA A 214 -4.49 -14.18 0.81
C ALA A 214 -3.06 -14.70 0.88
N PHE A 215 -2.20 -14.05 1.65
CA PHE A 215 -0.82 -14.48 1.90
C PHE A 215 -0.28 -13.85 3.18
N TYR A 216 0.80 -14.43 3.71
CA TYR A 216 1.54 -13.82 4.79
C TYR A 216 2.55 -12.80 4.25
N ASP A 217 2.37 -11.54 4.62
CA ASP A 217 3.30 -10.47 4.30
C ASP A 217 4.43 -10.45 5.33
N LYS A 218 5.60 -10.88 4.92
CA LYS A 218 6.80 -10.99 5.79
C LYS A 218 7.27 -9.63 6.33
N GLU A 219 7.14 -8.57 5.53
CA GLU A 219 7.56 -7.23 5.91
C GLU A 219 6.63 -6.64 6.97
N ARG A 220 5.33 -6.85 6.81
CA ARG A 220 4.30 -6.36 7.74
C ARG A 220 4.00 -7.35 8.88
N LYS A 221 4.55 -8.58 8.81
CA LYS A 221 4.36 -9.67 9.78
C LYS A 221 2.90 -10.01 10.08
N LEU A 222 2.05 -9.96 9.04
CA LEU A 222 0.63 -10.26 9.13
C LEU A 222 0.12 -10.89 7.83
N TYR A 223 -1.03 -11.53 7.89
CA TYR A 223 -1.73 -11.98 6.70
C TYR A 223 -2.50 -10.82 6.06
N VAL A 224 -2.49 -10.79 4.74
CA VAL A 224 -3.22 -9.80 3.93
C VAL A 224 -4.12 -10.56 2.98
N ALA A 225 -5.36 -10.09 2.82
CA ALA A 225 -6.27 -10.57 1.80
C ALA A 225 -6.60 -9.43 0.83
N TYR A 226 -6.68 -9.76 -0.47
CA TYR A 226 -7.16 -8.88 -1.53
C TYR A 226 -8.26 -9.59 -2.29
N PHE A 227 -9.41 -8.93 -2.40
CA PHE A 227 -10.61 -9.52 -2.99
C PHE A 227 -11.46 -8.48 -3.69
N ARG A 228 -12.36 -8.96 -4.54
CA ARG A 228 -13.27 -8.09 -5.27
C ARG A 228 -14.41 -7.59 -4.39
N ASP A 229 -14.74 -6.32 -4.58
CA ASP A 229 -16.00 -5.74 -4.14
C ASP A 229 -16.50 -4.72 -5.18
N MET A 230 -17.63 -4.07 -4.91
CA MET A 230 -18.24 -3.07 -5.80
C MET A 230 -18.16 -1.68 -5.17
N ARG A 231 -17.56 -0.73 -5.86
CA ARG A 231 -17.50 0.68 -5.45
C ARG A 231 -18.07 1.55 -6.57
N ASN A 232 -19.14 2.30 -6.26
CA ASN A 232 -19.80 3.21 -7.22
C ASN A 232 -20.20 2.53 -8.55
N GLY A 233 -20.67 1.28 -8.48
CA GLY A 233 -21.12 0.53 -9.64
C GLY A 233 -20.03 -0.17 -10.45
N VAL A 234 -18.75 0.01 -10.12
CA VAL A 234 -17.64 -0.70 -10.76
C VAL A 234 -17.06 -1.79 -9.85
N ARG A 235 -16.53 -2.86 -10.45
CA ARG A 235 -15.74 -3.86 -9.74
C ARG A 235 -14.44 -3.24 -9.30
N ASP A 236 -14.12 -3.35 -8.03
CA ASP A 236 -12.92 -2.79 -7.43
C ASP A 236 -12.30 -3.77 -6.44
N ILE A 237 -11.16 -3.42 -5.90
CA ILE A 237 -10.37 -4.27 -5.02
C ILE A 237 -10.48 -3.74 -3.59
N ALA A 238 -10.85 -4.64 -2.66
CA ALA A 238 -10.79 -4.41 -1.23
C ALA A 238 -9.69 -5.27 -0.60
N THR A 239 -9.22 -4.84 0.57
CA THR A 239 -8.21 -5.52 1.38
C THR A 239 -8.65 -5.65 2.82
N ALA A 240 -8.20 -6.71 3.46
CA ALA A 240 -8.30 -6.92 4.91
C ALA A 240 -7.00 -7.55 5.41
N THR A 241 -6.72 -7.42 6.72
CA THR A 241 -5.51 -7.93 7.35
C THR A 241 -5.85 -8.80 8.55
N SER A 242 -4.95 -9.74 8.90
CA SER A 242 -5.13 -10.64 10.02
C SER A 242 -3.79 -10.99 10.67
N PRO A 243 -3.70 -11.06 12.01
CA PRO A 243 -2.51 -11.53 12.69
C PRO A 243 -2.36 -13.06 12.65
N ASP A 244 -3.46 -13.81 12.47
CA ASP A 244 -3.56 -15.23 12.73
C ASP A 244 -4.25 -16.05 11.62
N PHE A 245 -4.62 -15.40 10.51
CA PHE A 245 -5.43 -15.97 9.42
C PHE A 245 -6.87 -16.35 9.81
N ARG A 246 -7.30 -16.08 11.03
CA ARG A 246 -8.63 -16.42 11.57
C ARG A 246 -9.45 -15.17 11.82
N SER A 247 -8.85 -14.18 12.45
CA SER A 247 -9.49 -12.93 12.83
C SER A 247 -9.06 -11.83 11.84
N TRP A 248 -10.01 -11.34 11.05
CA TRP A 248 -9.70 -10.36 9.98
C TRP A 248 -10.24 -8.98 10.32
N SER A 249 -9.49 -7.98 9.94
CA SER A 249 -9.93 -6.59 10.00
C SER A 249 -11.15 -6.36 9.11
N LYS A 250 -11.85 -5.25 9.35
CA LYS A 250 -12.87 -4.81 8.41
C LYS A 250 -12.25 -4.52 7.04
N PRO A 251 -12.91 -4.93 5.92
CA PRO A 251 -12.49 -4.61 4.57
C PRO A 251 -12.38 -3.11 4.29
N GLN A 252 -11.37 -2.72 3.51
CA GLN A 252 -11.17 -1.38 3.01
C GLN A 252 -10.90 -1.43 1.51
N PHE A 253 -11.47 -0.50 0.74
CA PHE A 253 -11.11 -0.37 -0.67
C PHE A 253 -9.70 0.19 -0.82
N LEU A 254 -8.99 -0.26 -1.86
CA LEU A 254 -7.72 0.34 -2.23
C LEU A 254 -7.90 1.80 -2.65
N ASN A 255 -6.88 2.61 -2.38
CA ASN A 255 -6.78 3.97 -2.88
C ASN A 255 -5.88 4.00 -4.11
N TYR A 256 -6.23 4.83 -5.08
CA TYR A 256 -5.45 5.02 -6.29
C TYR A 256 -5.02 6.48 -6.46
N ASN A 257 -3.98 6.72 -7.25
CA ASN A 257 -3.59 8.07 -7.67
C ASN A 257 -4.77 8.80 -8.34
N LYS A 258 -4.77 10.13 -8.26
CA LYS A 258 -5.91 10.99 -8.67
C LYS A 258 -6.33 10.85 -10.14
N ASP A 259 -5.38 10.54 -11.00
CA ASP A 259 -5.57 10.36 -12.44
C ASP A 259 -5.96 8.92 -12.83
N ALA A 260 -6.03 7.99 -11.87
CA ALA A 260 -6.49 6.65 -12.13
C ALA A 260 -8.00 6.66 -12.42
N PRO A 261 -8.45 6.18 -13.61
CA PRO A 261 -9.85 6.20 -13.96
C PRO A 261 -10.65 5.17 -13.15
N ALA A 262 -11.94 5.45 -12.92
CA ALA A 262 -12.87 4.47 -12.37
C ALA A 262 -13.21 3.43 -13.44
N GLU A 263 -12.65 2.23 -13.32
CA GLU A 263 -12.77 1.12 -14.27
C GLU A 263 -13.02 -0.18 -13.53
N HIS A 264 -13.65 -1.17 -14.19
CA HIS A 264 -13.78 -2.49 -13.62
C HIS A 264 -12.42 -3.17 -13.53
N LEU A 265 -11.96 -3.46 -12.30
CA LEU A 265 -10.83 -4.32 -12.00
C LEU A 265 -11.37 -5.71 -11.61
N TYR A 266 -11.34 -6.65 -12.56
CA TYR A 266 -12.02 -7.93 -12.40
C TYR A 266 -11.28 -8.89 -11.48
N THR A 267 -9.94 -8.98 -11.62
CA THR A 267 -9.02 -9.70 -10.73
C THR A 267 -7.99 -8.73 -10.18
N ASN A 268 -7.13 -9.15 -9.27
CA ASN A 268 -6.15 -8.27 -8.66
C ASN A 268 -4.69 -8.76 -8.77
N ALA A 269 -4.43 -10.07 -8.64
CA ALA A 269 -3.11 -10.70 -8.70
C ALA A 269 -2.02 -9.93 -7.92
N ILE A 270 -2.36 -9.47 -6.71
CA ILE A 270 -1.44 -8.68 -5.87
C ILE A 270 -0.49 -9.62 -5.13
N LEU A 271 0.80 -9.28 -5.15
CA LEU A 271 1.87 -10.03 -4.49
C LEU A 271 3.01 -9.12 -4.03
N ARG A 272 3.81 -9.59 -3.08
CA ARG A 272 5.05 -8.94 -2.67
C ARG A 272 6.13 -9.18 -3.71
N TYR A 273 6.92 -8.15 -4.03
CA TYR A 273 8.04 -8.28 -4.94
C TYR A 273 9.32 -8.63 -4.17
N ASP A 274 9.79 -9.87 -4.28
CA ASP A 274 10.87 -10.39 -3.44
C ASP A 274 12.21 -9.65 -3.62
N ARG A 275 12.54 -9.16 -4.83
CA ARG A 275 13.78 -8.40 -5.08
C ARG A 275 13.78 -7.00 -4.45
N ALA A 276 12.60 -6.43 -4.27
CA ALA A 276 12.41 -5.14 -3.59
C ALA A 276 11.19 -5.25 -2.66
N PRO A 277 11.38 -5.84 -1.47
CA PRO A 277 10.28 -6.21 -0.57
C PRO A 277 9.53 -5.02 0.02
N ASP A 278 9.96 -3.79 -0.20
CA ASP A 278 9.18 -2.59 0.10
C ASP A 278 7.94 -2.45 -0.81
N TYR A 279 7.87 -3.20 -1.92
CA TYR A 279 6.79 -3.07 -2.90
C TYR A 279 5.86 -4.26 -2.94
N LEU A 280 4.58 -3.95 -3.06
CA LEU A 280 3.52 -4.85 -3.50
C LEU A 280 3.16 -4.47 -4.94
N PHE A 281 3.13 -5.46 -5.83
CA PHE A 281 2.69 -5.29 -7.20
C PHE A 281 1.33 -5.95 -7.40
N GLY A 282 0.48 -5.32 -8.23
CA GLY A 282 -0.78 -5.87 -8.65
C GLY A 282 -0.90 -5.88 -10.17
N PHE A 283 -1.51 -6.96 -10.68
CA PHE A 283 -1.75 -7.16 -12.12
C PHE A 283 -3.24 -7.38 -12.38
N PRO A 284 -4.11 -6.40 -12.03
CA PRO A 284 -5.54 -6.57 -12.24
C PRO A 284 -5.88 -6.66 -13.73
N MET A 285 -6.88 -7.48 -14.04
CA MET A 285 -7.52 -7.45 -15.35
C MET A 285 -8.52 -6.29 -15.37
N ARG A 286 -8.28 -5.32 -16.24
CA ARG A 286 -9.24 -4.26 -16.55
C ARG A 286 -10.28 -4.80 -17.51
N PHE A 287 -11.56 -4.66 -17.19
CA PHE A 287 -12.65 -5.22 -17.97
C PHE A 287 -13.59 -4.12 -18.49
N ILE A 288 -13.80 -4.12 -19.79
CA ILE A 288 -14.73 -3.21 -20.49
C ILE A 288 -15.94 -4.05 -20.93
N ASP A 289 -16.98 -4.07 -20.13
CA ASP A 289 -18.10 -4.99 -20.21
C ASP A 289 -19.02 -4.78 -21.46
N LEU A 290 -19.14 -3.54 -21.94
CA LEU A 290 -19.98 -3.22 -23.11
C LEU A 290 -19.23 -3.20 -24.44
N ARG A 291 -17.91 -3.44 -24.44
CA ARG A 291 -17.14 -3.51 -25.68
C ARG A 291 -17.26 -4.89 -26.30
N LEU A 292 -17.72 -4.94 -27.53
CA LEU A 292 -17.67 -6.17 -28.32
C LEU A 292 -16.22 -6.42 -28.75
N GLY A 293 -15.69 -7.58 -28.36
CA GLY A 293 -14.38 -8.05 -28.81
C GLY A 293 -14.50 -8.83 -30.12
N GLN A 294 -13.60 -9.78 -30.30
CA GLN A 294 -13.63 -10.74 -31.42
C GLN A 294 -14.54 -11.95 -31.14
N CYS A 295 -15.25 -11.91 -30.03
CA CYS A 295 -16.10 -12.93 -29.44
C CYS A 295 -17.57 -12.67 -29.79
N ASN A 296 -18.32 -13.72 -30.11
CA ASN A 296 -19.74 -13.66 -30.39
C ASN A 296 -20.61 -14.20 -29.24
N LEU A 297 -20.05 -14.92 -28.29
CA LEU A 297 -20.80 -15.59 -27.21
C LEU A 297 -20.99 -14.69 -26.00
N LEU A 298 -19.96 -13.95 -25.62
CA LEU A 298 -19.97 -13.09 -24.43
C LEU A 298 -19.46 -11.69 -24.79
N SER A 299 -20.17 -10.64 -24.33
CA SER A 299 -19.69 -9.27 -24.46
C SER A 299 -18.56 -8.97 -23.47
N GLY A 300 -17.78 -7.94 -23.79
CA GLY A 300 -16.70 -7.46 -22.96
C GLY A 300 -15.32 -7.88 -23.46
N VAL A 301 -14.34 -7.04 -23.16
CA VAL A 301 -12.91 -7.24 -23.49
C VAL A 301 -12.09 -6.84 -22.28
N GLY A 302 -11.01 -7.57 -22.03
CA GLY A 302 -10.09 -7.24 -20.97
C GLY A 302 -8.66 -7.05 -21.44
N ASP A 303 -7.88 -6.33 -20.65
CA ASP A 303 -6.43 -6.24 -20.71
C ASP A 303 -5.83 -6.27 -19.30
N GLY A 304 -4.51 -6.45 -19.20
CA GLY A 304 -3.83 -6.39 -17.92
C GLY A 304 -3.33 -4.99 -17.63
N VAL A 305 -3.57 -4.45 -16.45
CA VAL A 305 -2.95 -3.21 -15.98
C VAL A 305 -1.92 -3.51 -14.87
N PHE A 306 -1.08 -2.54 -14.56
CA PHE A 306 -0.06 -2.63 -13.51
C PHE A 306 -0.32 -1.60 -12.43
N MET A 307 -0.09 -1.99 -11.19
CA MET A 307 -0.10 -1.08 -10.05
C MET A 307 0.93 -1.49 -9.00
N ALA A 308 1.43 -0.51 -8.27
CA ALA A 308 2.44 -0.70 -7.22
C ALA A 308 2.06 0.05 -5.95
N SER A 309 2.43 -0.51 -4.81
CA SER A 309 2.20 0.07 -3.49
C SER A 309 3.35 -0.26 -2.54
N ARG A 310 3.60 0.63 -1.57
CA ARG A 310 4.54 0.38 -0.47
C ARG A 310 3.84 -0.08 0.81
N ASP A 311 2.58 0.28 0.99
CA ASP A 311 1.81 0.03 2.21
C ASP A 311 0.68 -1.00 2.04
N GLY A 312 0.40 -1.42 0.79
CA GLY A 312 -0.63 -2.38 0.46
C GLY A 312 -2.06 -1.84 0.47
N LEU A 313 -2.22 -0.53 0.64
CA LEU A 313 -3.52 0.16 0.60
C LEU A 313 -3.54 1.25 -0.46
N ASN A 314 -2.46 2.03 -0.57
CA ASN A 314 -2.34 3.12 -1.51
C ASN A 314 -1.51 2.66 -2.70
N PHE A 315 -2.14 2.56 -3.87
CA PHE A 315 -1.53 2.07 -5.10
C PHE A 315 -1.40 3.18 -6.13
N LYS A 316 -0.22 3.33 -6.73
CA LYS A 316 -0.07 4.01 -8.00
C LYS A 316 -0.46 3.02 -9.09
N ARG A 317 -1.59 3.29 -9.75
CA ARG A 317 -2.09 2.51 -10.89
C ARG A 317 -1.75 3.22 -12.19
N TRP A 318 -1.07 2.54 -13.08
CA TRP A 318 -0.77 3.02 -14.42
C TRP A 318 -2.03 2.96 -15.29
N ARG A 319 -2.22 3.96 -16.13
CA ARG A 319 -3.43 4.08 -16.98
C ARG A 319 -3.33 3.20 -18.23
N GLU A 320 -2.12 3.08 -18.74
CA GLU A 320 -1.81 2.27 -19.90
C GLU A 320 -1.96 0.79 -19.57
N ALA A 321 -2.32 -0.01 -20.59
CA ALA A 321 -2.34 -1.44 -20.44
C ALA A 321 -0.91 -1.97 -20.35
N PHE A 322 -0.56 -2.59 -19.24
CA PHE A 322 0.69 -3.30 -19.02
C PHE A 322 0.81 -4.53 -19.97
N LYS A 323 -0.27 -5.32 -20.03
CA LYS A 323 -0.41 -6.45 -20.97
C LYS A 323 -1.56 -6.18 -21.92
N ARG A 324 -1.26 -5.81 -23.16
CA ARG A 324 -2.25 -5.63 -24.22
C ARG A 324 -2.68 -6.99 -24.82
N PRO A 325 -3.91 -7.15 -25.31
CA PRO A 325 -4.32 -8.38 -26.02
C PRO A 325 -3.44 -8.71 -27.23
N GLY A 326 -2.88 -7.69 -27.89
CA GLY A 326 -1.97 -7.88 -29.02
C GLY A 326 -2.68 -8.34 -30.28
N ARG A 327 -1.92 -9.05 -31.17
CA ARG A 327 -2.46 -9.54 -32.44
C ARG A 327 -3.15 -10.90 -32.34
N ASN A 328 -3.05 -11.56 -31.18
CA ASN A 328 -3.74 -12.84 -30.99
C ASN A 328 -5.25 -12.60 -30.86
N ARG A 329 -6.02 -13.11 -31.81
CA ARG A 329 -7.48 -12.98 -31.81
C ARG A 329 -8.11 -13.54 -30.52
N GLU A 330 -7.62 -14.67 -30.03
CA GLU A 330 -8.15 -15.36 -28.84
C GLU A 330 -7.94 -14.56 -27.54
N ALA A 331 -7.02 -13.60 -27.51
CA ALA A 331 -6.83 -12.70 -26.39
C ALA A 331 -7.86 -11.54 -26.35
N TRP A 332 -8.69 -11.39 -27.38
CA TRP A 332 -9.78 -10.40 -27.47
C TRP A 332 -11.15 -10.96 -27.07
N PHE A 333 -11.18 -12.17 -26.52
CA PHE A 333 -12.41 -12.77 -26.02
C PHE A 333 -12.72 -12.25 -24.61
N ASN A 334 -13.99 -12.41 -24.19
CA ASN A 334 -14.41 -12.09 -22.83
C ASN A 334 -13.56 -12.81 -21.80
N ARG A 335 -13.20 -12.13 -20.70
CA ARG A 335 -12.43 -12.67 -19.58
C ARG A 335 -11.08 -13.30 -19.97
N CYS A 336 -10.53 -12.95 -21.13
CA CYS A 336 -9.13 -13.22 -21.44
C CYS A 336 -8.20 -12.21 -20.75
N ASN A 337 -6.91 -12.50 -20.72
CA ASN A 337 -5.89 -11.67 -20.09
C ASN A 337 -5.98 -11.60 -18.55
N TYR A 338 -6.55 -12.61 -17.90
CA TYR A 338 -6.36 -12.82 -16.48
C TYR A 338 -4.89 -13.12 -16.21
N ALA A 339 -4.26 -12.33 -15.33
CA ALA A 339 -2.99 -12.72 -14.76
C ALA A 339 -3.20 -13.88 -13.78
N ALA A 340 -2.42 -14.94 -13.91
CA ALA A 340 -2.29 -15.90 -12.83
C ALA A 340 -1.73 -15.19 -11.59
N TRP A 341 -2.19 -15.58 -10.41
CA TRP A 341 -1.58 -15.09 -9.20
C TRP A 341 -0.27 -15.81 -8.93
N GLY A 342 0.82 -15.10 -9.06
CA GLY A 342 2.18 -15.57 -8.92
C GLY A 342 3.08 -15.05 -10.02
N MET A 343 4.25 -14.62 -9.62
CA MET A 343 5.35 -14.20 -10.48
C MET A 343 6.58 -14.98 -10.04
N ILE A 344 7.24 -15.64 -10.98
CA ILE A 344 8.37 -16.51 -10.67
C ILE A 344 9.57 -16.19 -11.58
N GLU A 345 10.75 -16.45 -11.07
CA GLU A 345 11.96 -16.38 -11.89
C GLU A 345 12.08 -17.64 -12.76
N THR A 346 12.38 -17.43 -14.02
CA THR A 346 12.66 -18.49 -14.99
C THR A 346 13.91 -18.16 -15.78
N GLN A 347 14.53 -19.15 -16.39
CA GLN A 347 15.67 -18.90 -17.25
C GLN A 347 15.34 -17.87 -18.33
N GLY A 348 16.21 -16.87 -18.47
CA GLY A 348 16.11 -15.85 -19.50
C GLY A 348 16.36 -16.40 -20.91
N GLU A 349 16.13 -15.57 -21.91
CA GLU A 349 16.22 -15.95 -23.33
C GLU A 349 17.62 -16.40 -23.74
N PHE A 350 18.65 -15.77 -23.16
CA PHE A 350 20.03 -16.03 -23.50
C PHE A 350 20.73 -16.83 -22.41
N PRO A 351 21.42 -17.94 -22.76
CA PRO A 351 22.24 -18.67 -21.80
C PRO A 351 23.31 -17.75 -21.19
N GLY A 352 23.34 -17.69 -19.85
CA GLY A 352 24.25 -16.81 -19.09
C GLY A 352 23.76 -15.37 -18.92
N GLY A 353 22.63 -15.00 -19.52
CA GLY A 353 22.02 -13.66 -19.38
C GLY A 353 21.23 -13.44 -18.08
N GLY A 354 21.22 -14.44 -17.19
CA GLY A 354 20.43 -14.40 -15.96
C GLY A 354 18.99 -14.88 -16.13
N ASN A 355 18.18 -14.68 -15.11
CA ASN A 355 16.76 -15.04 -15.11
C ASN A 355 15.88 -13.84 -15.46
N ASP A 356 14.76 -14.12 -16.12
CA ASP A 356 13.64 -13.20 -16.30
C ASP A 356 12.56 -13.46 -15.25
N LEU A 357 11.70 -12.49 -15.02
CA LEU A 357 10.46 -12.68 -14.29
C LEU A 357 9.38 -13.16 -15.24
N SER A 358 8.71 -14.25 -14.88
CA SER A 358 7.60 -14.82 -15.65
C SER A 358 6.26 -14.54 -15.01
N LEU A 359 5.34 -14.03 -15.81
CA LEU A 359 3.92 -13.82 -15.57
C LEU A 359 3.13 -14.70 -16.53
N TYR A 360 1.94 -15.14 -16.13
CA TYR A 360 1.13 -16.03 -16.96
C TYR A 360 -0.26 -15.43 -17.16
N TYR A 361 -0.76 -15.48 -18.40
CA TYR A 361 -2.05 -14.90 -18.77
C TYR A 361 -2.90 -15.89 -19.55
N SER A 362 -4.21 -15.90 -19.29
CA SER A 362 -5.19 -16.73 -19.99
C SER A 362 -5.57 -16.15 -21.35
N GLU A 363 -5.77 -17.04 -22.33
CA GLU A 363 -6.26 -16.75 -23.68
C GLU A 363 -7.34 -17.76 -24.07
N GLY A 364 -8.28 -17.38 -24.95
CA GLY A 364 -9.27 -18.31 -25.53
C GLY A 364 -10.47 -18.63 -24.64
N PHE A 365 -10.76 -17.81 -23.60
CA PHE A 365 -11.89 -18.05 -22.69
C PHE A 365 -13.22 -18.04 -23.41
N ALA A 366 -14.04 -19.06 -23.19
CA ALA A 366 -15.40 -19.31 -23.71
C ALA A 366 -15.54 -19.56 -25.22
N GLU A 367 -14.62 -19.11 -26.05
CA GLU A 367 -14.71 -19.22 -27.53
C GLU A 367 -13.81 -20.31 -28.13
N SER A 368 -12.71 -20.64 -27.49
CA SER A 368 -11.87 -21.78 -27.85
C SER A 368 -12.39 -23.06 -27.18
N ASP A 369 -11.99 -24.23 -27.69
CA ASP A 369 -12.33 -25.51 -27.07
C ASP A 369 -11.68 -25.67 -25.69
N ALA A 370 -10.55 -25.00 -25.48
CA ALA A 370 -9.80 -25.01 -24.24
C ALA A 370 -9.12 -23.64 -23.99
N VAL A 371 -9.08 -23.21 -22.75
CA VAL A 371 -8.28 -22.03 -22.35
C VAL A 371 -6.79 -22.36 -22.46
N LYS A 372 -6.01 -21.38 -22.88
CA LYS A 372 -4.56 -21.44 -23.02
C LYS A 372 -3.93 -20.57 -21.93
N LEU A 373 -2.92 -21.08 -21.26
CA LEU A 373 -2.10 -20.30 -20.34
C LEU A 373 -0.79 -19.96 -21.03
N ARG A 374 -0.56 -18.68 -21.31
CA ARG A 374 0.67 -18.21 -21.97
C ARG A 374 1.58 -17.56 -20.95
N ARG A 375 2.88 -17.90 -21.03
CA ARG A 375 3.95 -17.23 -20.31
C ARG A 375 4.32 -15.91 -20.99
N TYR A 376 4.58 -14.92 -20.18
CA TYR A 376 5.15 -13.62 -20.55
C TYR A 376 6.36 -13.35 -19.68
N THR A 377 7.39 -12.77 -20.24
CA THR A 377 8.60 -12.41 -19.49
C THR A 377 8.79 -10.92 -19.41
N ILE A 378 9.38 -10.49 -18.31
CA ILE A 378 9.84 -9.13 -18.10
C ILE A 378 11.18 -9.18 -17.38
N ARG A 379 12.05 -8.22 -17.68
CA ARG A 379 13.31 -8.02 -16.97
C ARG A 379 13.07 -7.89 -15.47
N PRO A 380 13.89 -8.47 -14.58
CA PRO A 380 13.86 -8.13 -13.15
C PRO A 380 13.91 -6.61 -12.94
N ASP A 381 13.02 -6.09 -12.08
CA ASP A 381 12.79 -4.66 -11.82
C ASP A 381 12.23 -3.85 -13.02
N GLY A 382 12.08 -4.46 -14.18
CA GLY A 382 11.75 -3.81 -15.45
C GLY A 382 10.26 -3.54 -15.67
N PHE A 383 9.49 -3.22 -14.64
CA PHE A 383 8.06 -2.86 -14.75
C PHE A 383 7.87 -1.42 -15.23
N VAL A 384 8.77 -0.57 -14.78
CA VAL A 384 8.84 0.85 -15.13
C VAL A 384 10.30 1.22 -15.29
N VAL A 385 10.60 2.04 -16.26
CA VAL A 385 11.95 2.47 -16.60
C VAL A 385 12.06 3.98 -16.61
N ALA A 386 13.14 4.51 -16.07
CA ALA A 386 13.58 5.88 -16.37
C ALA A 386 14.50 5.82 -17.61
N ARG A 387 14.08 6.46 -18.68
CA ARG A 387 14.71 6.37 -20.01
C ARG A 387 15.04 7.74 -20.55
N ALA A 388 16.13 7.84 -21.30
CA ALA A 388 16.38 8.96 -22.20
C ALA A 388 16.89 8.45 -23.55
N GLY A 389 16.47 9.12 -24.63
CA GLY A 389 16.96 8.86 -25.98
C GLY A 389 18.34 9.50 -26.25
N CYS A 390 18.71 9.58 -27.54
CA CYS A 390 20.00 10.09 -28.00
C CYS A 390 20.22 11.58 -27.71
N SER A 391 19.16 12.35 -27.43
CA SER A 391 19.25 13.75 -27.03
C SER A 391 19.78 13.92 -25.61
N GLY A 392 19.77 12.85 -24.85
CA GLY A 392 20.21 12.81 -23.47
C GLY A 392 19.22 13.41 -22.49
N GLY A 393 19.24 12.93 -21.27
CA GLY A 393 18.38 13.42 -20.19
C GLY A 393 18.93 13.11 -18.81
N GLY A 394 18.27 13.60 -17.78
CA GLY A 394 18.70 13.41 -16.41
C GLY A 394 17.56 13.11 -15.46
N LEU A 395 17.84 12.33 -14.45
CA LEU A 395 16.96 12.04 -13.33
C LEU A 395 17.61 12.50 -12.03
N LEU A 396 16.94 13.37 -11.30
CA LEU A 396 17.34 13.81 -9.95
C LEU A 396 16.44 13.14 -8.91
N THR A 397 17.06 12.53 -7.91
CA THR A 397 16.31 11.98 -6.78
C THR A 397 16.03 13.06 -5.74
N LYS A 398 14.97 12.84 -4.96
CA LYS A 398 14.78 13.49 -3.67
C LYS A 398 15.96 13.16 -2.75
N PRO A 399 16.15 13.91 -1.65
CA PRO A 399 17.16 13.56 -0.65
C PRO A 399 16.96 12.14 -0.13
N LEU A 400 18.04 11.36 -0.11
CA LEU A 400 18.06 9.96 0.30
C LEU A 400 19.07 9.77 1.43
N CYS A 401 18.82 8.83 2.33
CA CYS A 401 19.79 8.29 3.27
C CYS A 401 19.88 6.79 3.08
N PHE A 402 21.12 6.27 2.93
CA PHE A 402 21.38 4.83 2.86
C PHE A 402 22.24 4.39 4.06
N SER A 403 22.22 3.11 4.39
CA SER A 403 22.97 2.55 5.52
C SER A 403 24.27 1.90 5.05
N ALA A 404 25.33 2.01 5.89
CA ALA A 404 26.56 1.26 5.65
C ALA A 404 26.36 -0.24 5.85
N MET A 405 27.08 -1.04 5.07
CA MET A 405 27.11 -2.51 5.26
C MET A 405 27.98 -2.87 6.46
N PRO A 406 27.52 -3.80 7.35
CA PRO A 406 28.34 -4.32 8.42
C PRO A 406 29.56 -5.09 7.86
N LYS A 407 30.75 -4.91 8.42
CA LYS A 407 31.92 -5.73 8.05
C LYS A 407 31.68 -7.19 8.45
N GLY A 408 31.78 -8.10 7.50
CA GLY A 408 31.70 -9.54 7.73
C GLY A 408 30.35 -10.19 7.50
N SER A 409 29.32 -9.48 7.07
CA SER A 409 28.03 -10.07 6.72
C SER A 409 27.91 -10.29 5.20
N GLY A 410 28.45 -11.42 4.74
CA GLY A 410 27.96 -12.00 3.51
C GLY A 410 26.54 -12.50 3.75
N GLY A 411 25.53 -11.79 3.28
CA GLY A 411 24.15 -12.23 3.21
C GLY A 411 23.41 -12.33 4.54
N ALA A 412 22.83 -11.28 4.99
CA ALA A 412 21.52 -11.15 5.64
C ALA A 412 21.34 -9.70 6.09
N CYS A 413 20.46 -8.99 5.41
CA CYS A 413 20.05 -7.65 5.80
C CYS A 413 19.41 -7.70 7.20
N ALA A 414 20.01 -7.03 8.18
CA ALA A 414 19.37 -6.83 9.47
C ALA A 414 18.16 -5.90 9.25
N GLU A 415 16.96 -6.41 9.51
CA GLU A 415 15.70 -5.70 9.35
C GLU A 415 15.68 -4.43 10.22
N ARG A 416 15.66 -3.27 9.59
CA ARG A 416 15.22 -2.02 10.23
C ARG A 416 13.75 -1.80 9.86
N ARG A 417 12.88 -1.87 10.85
CA ARG A 417 11.48 -1.46 10.69
C ARG A 417 11.40 0.01 10.30
N VAL A 418 10.72 0.29 9.20
CA VAL A 418 10.21 1.62 8.87
C VAL A 418 8.69 1.46 8.83
N ASP A 419 8.06 1.72 9.96
CA ASP A 419 6.61 1.71 10.05
C ASP A 419 6.09 3.15 10.05
N VAL A 420 5.13 3.41 9.17
CA VAL A 420 4.15 4.49 9.12
C VAL A 420 4.59 5.83 8.49
N PRO A 421 3.75 6.42 7.59
CA PRO A 421 3.99 7.74 7.01
C PRO A 421 3.67 8.88 8.00
N VAL A 422 4.23 8.82 9.20
CA VAL A 422 4.19 9.89 10.21
C VAL A 422 5.57 10.51 10.28
N ARG A 423 5.68 11.79 9.97
CA ARG A 423 6.95 12.52 10.03
C ARG A 423 6.92 13.56 11.13
N VAL A 424 8.02 13.61 11.88
CA VAL A 424 8.30 14.75 12.76
C VAL A 424 8.93 15.84 11.94
N VAL A 425 8.31 17.01 11.86
CA VAL A 425 8.82 18.18 11.12
C VAL A 425 9.24 19.29 12.07
N GLU A 426 10.41 19.89 11.83
CA GLU A 426 10.81 21.11 12.55
C GLU A 426 10.04 22.31 12.00
N ARG A 427 9.51 23.16 12.90
CA ARG A 427 8.80 24.36 12.53
C ARG A 427 9.54 25.62 12.94
N PRO A 428 9.46 26.69 12.13
CA PRO A 428 9.89 28.01 12.58
C PRO A 428 8.86 28.57 13.55
N THR A 429 9.33 28.94 14.72
CA THR A 429 8.72 29.80 15.76
C THR A 429 7.26 30.23 15.60
N VAL A 430 6.35 29.39 16.03
CA VAL A 430 5.00 29.79 16.47
C VAL A 430 4.88 29.44 17.95
N LYS A 431 4.28 30.31 18.75
CA LYS A 431 4.30 30.28 20.22
C LYS A 431 3.71 29.04 20.88
N HIS A 432 3.06 28.13 20.15
CA HIS A 432 2.29 27.01 20.68
C HIS A 432 2.71 25.64 20.19
N PHE A 433 3.75 25.56 19.36
CA PHE A 433 4.31 24.29 18.91
C PHE A 433 5.71 24.17 19.48
N GLY A 434 6.03 23.05 20.09
CA GLY A 434 7.39 22.63 20.29
C GLY A 434 8.16 22.70 18.95
N ARG A 435 9.46 22.50 18.95
CA ARG A 435 10.27 22.56 17.72
C ARG A 435 9.88 21.51 16.66
N ARG A 436 8.99 20.58 17.01
CA ARG A 436 8.61 19.44 16.15
C ARG A 436 7.11 19.15 16.28
N ALA A 437 6.48 18.75 15.19
CA ALA A 437 5.09 18.29 15.16
C ALA A 437 4.98 17.05 14.26
N LEU A 438 3.95 16.23 14.50
CA LEU A 438 3.63 15.09 13.63
C LEU A 438 2.96 15.60 12.36
N ARG A 439 3.46 15.16 11.21
CA ARG A 439 2.83 15.43 9.94
C ARG A 439 2.33 14.15 9.30
N PHE A 440 1.05 14.15 8.99
CA PHE A 440 0.36 13.08 8.28
C PHE A 440 0.24 13.50 6.80
N ASP A 441 1.12 13.00 5.95
CA ASP A 441 1.12 13.29 4.50
C ASP A 441 0.18 12.35 3.72
N ALA A 442 -0.20 11.24 4.33
CA ALA A 442 -1.12 10.23 3.82
C ALA A 442 -2.07 9.76 4.94
N PRO A 443 -3.16 9.07 4.60
CA PRO A 443 -4.02 8.45 5.59
C PRO A 443 -3.21 7.52 6.50
N ALA A 444 -2.99 7.93 7.73
CA ALA A 444 -2.29 7.16 8.74
C ALA A 444 -3.12 7.07 10.01
N VAL A 445 -2.95 6.01 10.75
CA VAL A 445 -3.59 5.76 12.04
C VAL A 445 -2.53 5.60 13.09
N LEU A 446 -2.63 6.39 14.15
CA LEU A 446 -1.88 6.16 15.36
C LEU A 446 -2.75 5.34 16.33
N GLU A 447 -2.38 4.10 16.57
CA GLU A 447 -3.03 3.27 17.60
C GLU A 447 -2.34 3.48 18.94
N ILE A 448 -3.17 3.67 19.99
CA ILE A 448 -2.67 3.82 21.36
C ILE A 448 -2.65 2.42 21.99
N PRO A 449 -1.46 1.87 22.28
CA PRO A 449 -1.31 0.44 22.59
C PRO A 449 -1.70 0.01 23.99
N GLN A 450 -2.33 0.85 24.81
CA GLN A 450 -2.63 0.53 26.21
C GLN A 450 -4.09 0.14 26.45
N THR A 451 -4.28 -0.91 27.24
CA THR A 451 -5.58 -1.43 27.68
C THR A 451 -5.95 -0.88 29.07
N GLN A 452 -6.37 0.38 29.17
CA GLN A 452 -6.91 0.94 30.42
C GLN A 452 -8.33 1.50 30.19
N GLU A 453 -9.20 1.30 31.17
CA GLU A 453 -10.53 1.89 31.14
C GLU A 453 -10.47 3.38 31.48
N LEU A 454 -11.13 4.21 30.66
CA LEU A 454 -11.22 5.67 30.87
C LEU A 454 -12.17 6.07 32.00
N GLY A 455 -13.08 5.18 32.41
CA GLY A 455 -14.04 5.46 33.48
C GLY A 455 -15.13 6.44 33.08
N ALA A 456 -15.69 7.15 34.10
CA ALA A 456 -16.82 8.08 33.92
C ALA A 456 -16.41 9.48 33.43
N CYS A 457 -15.13 9.76 33.33
CA CYS A 457 -14.61 11.09 33.00
C CYS A 457 -13.37 11.00 32.12
N ALA A 458 -13.26 11.84 31.10
CA ALA A 458 -12.08 11.93 30.25
C ALA A 458 -11.94 13.29 29.57
N THR A 459 -10.71 13.63 29.19
CA THR A 459 -10.40 14.76 28.31
C THR A 459 -9.56 14.30 27.14
N PHE A 460 -9.90 14.76 25.94
CA PHE A 460 -9.14 14.54 24.70
C PHE A 460 -8.73 15.91 24.17
N ALA A 461 -7.47 16.13 23.93
CA ALA A 461 -6.95 17.40 23.44
C ALA A 461 -5.87 17.21 22.39
N LEU A 462 -5.77 18.15 21.43
CA LEU A 462 -4.72 18.20 20.42
C LEU A 462 -4.62 19.60 19.81
N THR A 463 -3.46 19.90 19.25
CA THR A 463 -3.24 21.10 18.43
C THR A 463 -3.10 20.70 16.96
N VAL A 464 -3.83 21.37 16.06
CA VAL A 464 -3.83 21.10 14.60
C VAL A 464 -3.25 22.29 13.87
N GLY A 465 -2.26 22.05 12.99
CA GLY A 465 -1.51 23.10 12.31
C GLY A 465 -2.25 23.77 11.16
N GLN A 466 -2.77 23.04 10.23
CA GLN A 466 -3.60 23.55 9.15
C GLN A 466 -4.88 22.73 9.08
N ILE A 467 -6.03 23.40 9.05
CA ILE A 467 -7.33 22.73 8.93
C ILE A 467 -7.68 22.64 7.45
N PRO A 468 -7.71 21.41 6.87
CA PRO A 468 -8.14 21.23 5.49
C PRO A 468 -9.63 21.56 5.36
N ARG A 469 -10.01 22.36 4.36
CA ARG A 469 -11.41 22.66 4.06
C ARG A 469 -12.06 21.55 3.23
N GLY A 470 -13.34 21.32 3.45
CA GLY A 470 -14.22 20.60 2.53
C GLY A 470 -14.21 19.06 2.59
N ALA A 471 -13.61 18.43 3.59
CA ALA A 471 -13.73 16.97 3.75
C ALA A 471 -13.87 16.60 5.24
N GLU A 472 -14.55 15.50 5.52
CA GLU A 472 -14.58 14.93 6.87
C GLU A 472 -13.18 14.53 7.30
N ARG A 473 -12.81 14.89 8.54
CA ARG A 473 -11.51 14.59 9.16
C ARG A 473 -11.72 14.15 10.58
N ARG A 474 -11.17 13.01 10.94
CA ARG A 474 -11.29 12.47 12.29
C ARG A 474 -10.00 12.65 13.05
N PHE A 475 -10.11 13.24 14.22
CA PHE A 475 -9.00 13.42 15.16
C PHE A 475 -8.87 12.20 16.05
N PHE A 476 -9.93 11.89 16.79
CA PHE A 476 -9.98 10.73 17.66
C PHE A 476 -11.17 9.84 17.32
N SER A 477 -10.98 8.55 17.37
CA SER A 477 -12.05 7.55 17.30
C SER A 477 -11.77 6.40 18.24
N ALA A 478 -12.81 5.92 18.91
CA ALA A 478 -12.75 4.72 19.75
C ALA A 478 -14.01 3.88 19.54
N HIS A 479 -13.84 2.58 19.41
CA HIS A 479 -14.92 1.64 19.23
C HIS A 479 -14.75 0.45 20.17
N ASP A 480 -15.83 0.02 20.76
CA ASP A 480 -15.91 -1.24 21.49
C ASP A 480 -16.23 -2.38 20.49
N LYS A 481 -15.29 -3.31 20.30
CA LYS A 481 -15.44 -4.44 19.37
C LYS A 481 -16.60 -5.37 19.76
N ASP A 482 -16.82 -5.56 21.05
CA ASP A 482 -17.86 -6.47 21.55
C ASP A 482 -19.24 -5.81 21.45
N ALA A 483 -19.34 -4.51 21.61
CA ALA A 483 -20.57 -3.75 21.40
C ALA A 483 -20.98 -3.66 19.94
N VAL A 484 -20.02 -3.61 19.01
CA VAL A 484 -20.28 -3.66 17.58
C VAL A 484 -20.90 -4.98 17.15
N ALA A 485 -20.39 -6.12 17.67
CA ALA A 485 -20.96 -7.43 17.43
C ALA A 485 -22.41 -7.56 17.95
N ALA A 486 -22.74 -6.87 19.06
CA ALA A 486 -24.06 -6.84 19.67
C ALA A 486 -25.01 -5.77 19.09
N ARG A 487 -24.60 -5.04 18.01
CA ARG A 487 -25.32 -3.87 17.44
C ARG A 487 -25.58 -2.72 18.45
N LYS A 488 -24.83 -2.65 19.52
CA LYS A 488 -24.82 -1.56 20.48
C LYS A 488 -23.62 -0.67 20.12
N LEU A 489 -23.86 0.40 19.39
CA LEU A 489 -22.84 1.34 18.94
C LEU A 489 -22.35 2.21 20.12
N PHE A 490 -21.33 1.75 20.82
CA PHE A 490 -20.55 2.61 21.71
C PHE A 490 -19.35 3.12 20.94
N CYS A 491 -19.38 4.39 20.53
CA CYS A 491 -18.28 5.03 19.83
C CYS A 491 -18.11 6.48 20.29
N PHE A 492 -16.87 6.88 20.48
CA PHE A 492 -16.48 8.27 20.72
C PHE A 492 -15.78 8.79 19.47
N HIS A 493 -16.17 9.98 19.01
CA HIS A 493 -15.53 10.65 17.88
C HIS A 493 -15.36 12.13 18.13
N LEU A 494 -14.16 12.65 17.91
CA LEU A 494 -13.90 14.08 17.74
C LEU A 494 -13.49 14.28 16.27
N TYR A 495 -14.28 15.03 15.49
CA TYR A 495 -14.06 15.15 14.07
C TYR A 495 -14.62 16.42 13.45
N LEU A 496 -14.03 16.81 12.31
CA LEU A 496 -14.56 17.81 11.39
C LEU A 496 -15.39 17.11 10.31
N ALA A 497 -16.58 17.62 10.03
CA ALA A 497 -17.42 17.09 8.94
C ALA A 497 -18.03 18.22 8.11
N PRO A 498 -18.29 18.01 6.81
CA PRO A 498 -19.14 18.87 6.03
C PRO A 498 -20.60 18.74 6.50
N THR A 499 -21.35 19.83 6.52
CA THR A 499 -22.77 19.76 6.86
C THR A 499 -23.58 19.09 5.73
N PRO A 500 -24.74 18.45 6.05
CA PRO A 500 -25.61 17.81 5.05
C PRO A 500 -26.14 18.75 3.96
N GLU A 501 -26.12 20.05 4.16
CA GLU A 501 -26.52 21.08 3.17
C GLU A 501 -25.44 21.31 2.11
N MET A 502 -24.70 20.23 1.82
CA MET A 502 -23.83 20.09 0.68
C MET A 502 -22.74 21.18 0.55
N TYR A 503 -21.70 21.03 1.38
CA TYR A 503 -20.36 21.59 1.10
C TYR A 503 -20.16 23.10 1.32
N LYS A 504 -21.07 23.79 1.98
CA LYS A 504 -20.90 25.22 2.22
C LYS A 504 -20.19 25.56 3.55
N HIS A 505 -20.34 24.72 4.57
CA HIS A 505 -19.79 25.00 5.91
C HIS A 505 -19.21 23.75 6.55
N SER A 506 -18.17 23.92 7.34
CA SER A 506 -17.58 22.86 8.17
C SER A 506 -18.20 22.87 9.56
N LEU A 507 -18.14 21.75 10.26
CA LEU A 507 -18.50 21.66 11.68
C LEU A 507 -17.44 20.89 12.45
N LEU A 508 -17.24 21.27 13.71
CA LEU A 508 -16.52 20.45 14.69
C LEU A 508 -17.54 19.73 15.56
N ARG A 509 -17.41 18.45 15.72
CA ARG A 509 -18.34 17.62 16.49
C ARG A 509 -17.60 16.65 17.40
N CYS A 510 -18.07 16.56 18.63
CA CYS A 510 -17.82 15.41 19.49
C CYS A 510 -19.11 14.62 19.63
N TRP A 511 -19.05 13.35 19.35
CA TRP A 511 -20.20 12.45 19.40
C TRP A 511 -19.87 11.22 20.22
N TYR A 512 -20.75 10.89 21.14
CA TYR A 512 -20.67 9.67 21.92
C TYR A 512 -22.05 9.00 21.95
N SER A 513 -22.16 7.82 21.40
CA SER A 513 -23.36 7.01 21.50
C SER A 513 -23.26 6.14 22.77
N PRO A 514 -24.24 6.13 23.69
CA PRO A 514 -25.62 6.60 23.58
C PRO A 514 -25.87 8.02 24.10
N VAL A 515 -24.88 8.75 24.56
CA VAL A 515 -25.05 10.03 25.26
C VAL A 515 -25.54 11.16 24.34
N GLY A 516 -25.15 11.11 23.06
CA GLY A 516 -25.54 12.14 22.10
C GLY A 516 -24.34 12.84 21.47
N LYS A 517 -24.53 14.09 21.05
CA LYS A 517 -23.50 14.90 20.40
C LYS A 517 -23.45 16.31 20.95
N VAL A 518 -22.25 16.89 20.91
CA VAL A 518 -22.00 18.31 21.02
C VAL A 518 -21.31 18.81 19.78
N GLU A 519 -21.75 19.91 19.19
CA GLU A 519 -21.23 20.43 17.95
C GLU A 519 -21.28 21.94 17.84
N ILE A 520 -20.30 22.50 17.11
CA ILE A 520 -20.33 23.89 16.60
C ILE A 520 -20.25 23.82 15.08
N LYS A 521 -21.03 24.63 14.38
CA LYS A 521 -21.16 24.56 12.91
C LYS A 521 -21.39 25.91 12.25
N GLY A 522 -21.26 25.91 10.92
CA GLY A 522 -21.59 27.04 10.06
C GLY A 522 -20.64 28.22 10.22
N GLU A 523 -21.17 29.44 10.06
CA GLU A 523 -20.38 30.66 10.07
C GLU A 523 -19.69 30.92 11.43
N GLU A 524 -20.24 30.42 12.51
CA GLU A 524 -19.65 30.57 13.84
C GLU A 524 -18.36 29.76 13.94
N PHE A 525 -18.35 28.53 13.48
CA PHE A 525 -17.15 27.72 13.41
C PHE A 525 -16.12 28.29 12.43
N GLU A 526 -16.55 28.69 11.23
CA GLU A 526 -15.68 29.31 10.23
C GLU A 526 -15.00 30.60 10.75
N LYS A 527 -15.68 31.39 11.55
CA LYS A 527 -15.09 32.58 12.18
C LYS A 527 -14.00 32.25 13.19
N LEU A 528 -14.20 31.18 13.96
CA LEU A 528 -13.23 30.77 14.98
C LEU A 528 -11.93 30.23 14.38
N ILE A 529 -12.02 29.54 13.23
CA ILE A 529 -10.85 28.96 12.54
C ILE A 529 -10.34 29.83 11.37
N ALA A 530 -10.89 31.02 11.17
CA ALA A 530 -10.50 31.90 10.05
C ALA A 530 -9.11 32.53 10.20
N THR A 531 -8.55 32.53 11.39
CA THR A 531 -7.19 32.99 11.64
C THR A 531 -6.18 32.02 11.07
N SER A 532 -5.21 32.55 10.29
CA SER A 532 -4.13 31.73 9.74
C SER A 532 -3.23 31.24 10.88
N GLY A 533 -3.31 29.96 11.21
CA GLY A 533 -2.48 29.40 12.28
C GLY A 533 -2.88 27.98 12.65
N SER A 534 -2.33 27.53 13.75
CA SER A 534 -2.71 26.31 14.43
C SER A 534 -3.86 26.58 15.40
N HIS A 535 -4.72 25.60 15.56
CA HIS A 535 -5.82 25.65 16.52
C HIS A 535 -5.72 24.49 17.50
N HIS A 536 -5.99 24.78 18.77
CA HIS A 536 -6.09 23.76 19.81
C HIS A 536 -7.55 23.33 19.95
N PHE A 537 -7.80 22.03 19.85
CA PHE A 537 -9.12 21.40 20.02
C PHE A 537 -9.11 20.52 21.25
N ALA A 538 -10.12 20.64 22.09
CA ALA A 538 -10.33 19.74 23.21
C ALA A 538 -11.80 19.35 23.35
N ALA A 539 -12.02 18.13 23.86
CA ALA A 539 -13.33 17.64 24.25
C ALA A 539 -13.22 17.01 25.63
N THR A 540 -14.12 17.40 26.53
CA THR A 540 -14.23 16.78 27.85
C THR A 540 -15.53 16.00 27.97
N TYR A 541 -15.47 14.89 28.68
CA TYR A 541 -16.62 14.09 29.07
C TYR A 541 -16.65 13.89 30.58
N GLU A 542 -17.78 14.14 31.20
CA GLU A 542 -18.01 13.89 32.62
C GLU A 542 -19.45 13.44 32.83
N ARG A 543 -19.67 12.17 33.20
CA ARG A 543 -20.96 11.59 33.59
C ARG A 543 -22.14 12.02 32.72
N GLY A 544 -22.00 11.86 31.40
CA GLY A 544 -23.05 12.23 30.44
C GLY A 544 -23.00 13.69 29.95
N ASN A 545 -22.15 14.53 30.48
CA ASN A 545 -21.95 15.88 30.02
C ASN A 545 -20.73 15.95 29.09
N MET A 546 -20.90 16.56 27.95
CA MET A 546 -19.83 16.79 26.99
C MET A 546 -19.62 18.28 26.76
N LYS A 547 -18.37 18.72 26.74
CA LYS A 547 -17.98 20.07 26.36
C LYS A 547 -16.97 20.04 25.24
N LEU A 548 -17.02 21.03 24.36
CA LEU A 548 -16.15 21.20 23.22
C LEU A 548 -15.46 22.56 23.27
N TYR A 549 -14.15 22.57 23.04
CA TYR A 549 -13.33 23.77 23.16
C TYR A 549 -12.51 23.98 21.88
N ILE A 550 -12.30 25.26 21.53
CA ILE A 550 -11.39 25.73 20.50
C ILE A 550 -10.51 26.82 21.09
N ASP A 551 -9.19 26.70 20.97
CA ASP A 551 -8.20 27.65 21.47
C ASP A 551 -8.44 28.03 22.96
N GLY A 552 -8.75 27.01 23.78
CA GLY A 552 -8.99 27.15 25.21
C GLY A 552 -10.36 27.71 25.59
N ARG A 553 -11.23 28.05 24.63
CA ARG A 553 -12.55 28.63 24.88
C ARG A 553 -13.64 27.56 24.69
N LEU A 554 -14.56 27.49 25.64
CA LEU A 554 -15.77 26.69 25.53
C LEU A 554 -16.62 27.20 24.34
N VAL A 555 -16.88 26.33 23.36
CA VAL A 555 -17.66 26.69 22.17
C VAL A 555 -18.98 25.96 22.07
N ALA A 556 -19.12 24.82 22.72
CA ALA A 556 -20.37 24.07 22.79
C ALA A 556 -20.38 23.13 23.99
N GLU A 557 -21.56 22.95 24.61
CA GLU A 557 -21.78 21.96 25.66
C GLU A 557 -23.12 21.25 25.50
N ASN A 558 -23.21 20.02 25.98
CA ASN A 558 -24.44 19.25 26.07
C ASN A 558 -24.59 18.79 27.53
N SER A 559 -25.59 19.37 28.24
CA SER A 559 -25.97 18.98 29.59
C SER A 559 -27.27 18.18 29.54
N GLY A 560 -27.28 16.95 29.98
CA GLY A 560 -28.48 16.12 30.06
C GLY A 560 -28.37 14.76 29.37
N GLY A 561 -27.16 14.32 29.11
CA GLY A 561 -26.90 12.93 28.68
C GLY A 561 -27.09 11.92 29.81
N VAL A 562 -27.22 10.66 29.44
CA VAL A 562 -27.28 9.53 30.38
C VAL A 562 -25.91 9.36 31.03
N ASP A 563 -25.84 9.26 32.36
CA ASP A 563 -24.61 8.96 33.09
C ASP A 563 -24.15 7.56 32.76
N VAL A 564 -23.19 7.44 31.87
CA VAL A 564 -22.61 6.17 31.44
C VAL A 564 -21.11 6.24 31.63
N SER A 565 -20.55 5.22 32.23
CA SER A 565 -19.10 5.09 32.30
C SER A 565 -18.55 4.81 30.89
N LEU A 566 -17.52 5.55 30.50
CA LEU A 566 -16.77 5.29 29.27
C LEU A 566 -15.93 4.03 29.47
N VAL A 567 -16.49 2.88 29.12
CA VAL A 567 -15.77 1.61 29.14
C VAL A 567 -15.12 1.42 27.78
N PHE A 568 -13.98 2.08 27.58
CA PHE A 568 -13.11 1.80 26.44
C PHE A 568 -11.86 1.09 26.92
N THR A 569 -11.51 0.01 26.29
CA THR A 569 -10.13 -0.44 26.31
C THR A 569 -9.32 0.47 25.39
N LEU A 570 -8.29 1.12 25.89
CA LEU A 570 -7.46 2.07 25.13
C LEU A 570 -6.85 1.47 23.85
N GLY A 571 -6.69 0.16 23.76
CA GLY A 571 -6.27 -0.53 22.56
C GLY A 571 -7.19 -0.35 21.33
N ASN A 572 -8.36 0.28 21.53
CA ASN A 572 -9.30 0.62 20.46
C ASN A 572 -9.34 2.13 20.15
N LEU A 573 -8.54 2.94 20.82
CA LEU A 573 -8.47 4.37 20.56
C LEU A 573 -7.47 4.65 19.43
N ARG A 574 -7.92 5.42 18.45
CA ARG A 574 -7.15 5.75 17.24
C ARG A 574 -7.14 7.25 17.03
N PHE A 575 -6.01 7.75 16.58
CA PHE A 575 -5.86 9.09 16.06
C PHE A 575 -5.65 9.04 14.55
N GLY A 576 -6.35 9.89 13.80
CA GLY A 576 -6.12 10.10 12.38
C GLY A 576 -7.00 9.30 11.42
N ASN A 577 -7.70 8.25 11.84
CA ASN A 577 -8.64 7.53 11.00
C ASN A 577 -9.84 6.98 11.80
N ASP A 578 -10.93 6.74 11.10
CA ASP A 578 -12.11 6.10 11.65
C ASP A 578 -12.07 4.58 11.50
N TYR A 579 -12.79 3.92 12.41
CA TYR A 579 -13.14 2.50 12.33
C TYR A 579 -14.65 2.39 12.09
N PRO A 580 -15.16 2.55 10.86
CA PRO A 580 -16.58 2.57 10.65
C PRO A 580 -17.19 1.18 10.81
N PRO A 581 -18.21 1.00 11.65
CA PRO A 581 -18.94 -0.27 11.69
C PRO A 581 -19.72 -0.56 10.39
N ASN A 582 -19.87 0.43 9.50
CA ASN A 582 -20.75 0.33 8.33
C ASN A 582 -20.11 0.69 6.98
N GLY A 583 -18.81 0.89 6.89
CA GLY A 583 -18.11 1.12 5.61
C GLY A 583 -18.44 2.42 4.86
N LEU A 584 -19.16 3.36 5.48
CA LEU A 584 -19.68 4.54 4.77
C LEU A 584 -18.75 5.75 4.80
N PHE A 585 -17.78 5.82 5.71
CA PHE A 585 -16.92 7.01 5.83
C PHE A 585 -15.47 6.62 6.16
N ASN A 586 -14.61 6.70 5.17
CA ASN A 586 -13.16 6.66 5.35
C ASN A 586 -12.64 8.10 5.28
N SER A 587 -12.42 8.70 6.45
CA SER A 587 -12.10 10.13 6.57
C SER A 587 -10.81 10.34 7.35
N PRO A 588 -9.66 9.96 6.76
CA PRO A 588 -8.38 10.05 7.47
C PRO A 588 -7.97 11.50 7.73
N PHE A 589 -7.27 11.71 8.83
CA PHE A 589 -6.61 12.98 9.09
C PHE A 589 -5.38 13.12 8.18
N ILE A 590 -5.30 14.24 7.47
CA ILE A 590 -4.13 14.66 6.70
C ILE A 590 -3.79 16.07 7.19
N GLY A 591 -2.59 16.29 7.67
CA GLY A 591 -2.18 17.57 8.21
C GLY A 591 -1.08 17.43 9.24
N THR A 592 -0.91 18.44 10.10
CA THR A 592 0.04 18.41 11.20
C THR A 592 -0.71 18.45 12.53
N ALA A 593 -0.31 17.61 13.46
CA ALA A 593 -0.85 17.57 14.81
C ALA A 593 0.28 17.60 15.84
N ASP A 594 0.01 18.23 16.98
CA ASP A 594 0.90 18.35 18.12
C ASP A 594 0.10 18.29 19.42
N ASP A 595 0.77 18.18 20.56
CA ASP A 595 0.17 18.18 21.90
C ASP A 595 -1.02 17.20 22.05
N ILE A 596 -0.93 16.00 21.45
CA ILE A 596 -1.98 14.98 21.55
C ILE A 596 -2.00 14.45 22.99
N MET A 597 -3.12 14.63 23.66
CA MET A 597 -3.26 14.30 25.08
C MET A 597 -4.57 13.60 25.39
N ILE A 598 -4.53 12.64 26.31
CA ILE A 598 -5.68 11.98 26.89
C ILE A 598 -5.52 11.98 28.40
N VAL A 599 -6.49 12.54 29.09
CA VAL A 599 -6.51 12.63 30.57
C VAL A 599 -7.71 11.85 31.09
N LYS A 600 -7.49 11.07 32.16
CA LYS A 600 -8.52 10.21 32.78
C LYS A 600 -9.52 10.98 33.67
N ARG A 601 -9.58 12.28 33.57
CA ARG A 601 -10.58 13.15 34.19
C ARG A 601 -11.06 14.23 33.23
N ALA A 602 -12.22 14.80 33.51
CA ALA A 602 -12.63 16.01 32.81
C ALA A 602 -11.79 17.18 33.36
N LEU A 603 -11.08 17.88 32.48
CA LEU A 603 -10.41 19.12 32.81
C LEU A 603 -11.45 20.26 32.84
N ASN A 604 -11.30 21.19 33.77
CA ASN A 604 -12.16 22.37 33.84
C ASN A 604 -11.74 23.42 32.78
N ASP A 605 -12.59 24.46 32.64
CA ASP A 605 -12.40 25.49 31.62
C ASP A 605 -11.05 26.23 31.77
N ALA A 606 -10.57 26.45 32.99
CA ALA A 606 -9.29 27.12 33.25
C ALA A 606 -8.09 26.20 32.88
N GLU A 607 -8.19 24.92 33.16
CA GLU A 607 -7.17 23.92 32.78
C GLU A 607 -7.07 23.76 31.26
N ILE A 608 -8.22 23.74 30.58
CA ILE A 608 -8.24 23.68 29.09
C ILE A 608 -7.68 24.98 28.50
N ALA A 609 -8.00 26.15 29.05
CA ALA A 609 -7.43 27.42 28.61
C ALA A 609 -5.89 27.42 28.76
N LYS A 610 -5.39 26.89 29.87
CA LYS A 610 -3.96 26.78 30.14
C LYS A 610 -3.26 25.79 29.21
N LEU A 611 -3.90 24.67 28.88
CA LEU A 611 -3.41 23.73 27.87
C LEU A 611 -3.27 24.38 26.49
N ALA A 612 -4.28 25.14 26.08
CA ALA A 612 -4.25 25.83 24.80
C ALA A 612 -3.18 26.93 24.74
N GLU A 613 -2.83 27.55 25.89
CA GLU A 613 -1.80 28.58 26.00
C GLU A 613 -0.38 28.00 26.05
N LEU A 614 -0.16 26.94 26.80
CA LEU A 614 1.16 26.44 27.19
C LEU A 614 1.54 25.15 26.46
N GLY A 615 0.59 24.45 25.79
CA GLY A 615 0.86 23.18 25.14
C GLY A 615 1.50 22.15 26.05
N ALA A 616 2.58 21.55 25.60
CA ALA A 616 3.32 20.50 26.32
C ALA A 616 3.82 20.93 27.73
N GLU A 617 4.13 22.18 27.96
CA GLU A 617 4.55 22.64 29.29
C GLU A 617 3.45 22.51 30.38
N ALA A 618 2.17 22.59 29.95
CA ALA A 618 1.05 22.34 30.87
C ALA A 618 0.92 20.87 31.25
N THR A 619 1.33 19.98 30.36
CA THR A 619 1.31 18.51 30.52
C THR A 619 2.17 18.06 31.70
N LEU A 620 3.37 18.62 31.86
CA LEU A 620 4.30 18.26 32.94
C LEU A 620 3.72 18.55 34.34
N ASN A 621 2.83 19.49 34.47
CA ASN A 621 2.15 19.79 35.74
C ASN A 621 0.97 18.84 36.02
N LEU A 622 0.29 18.36 34.94
CA LEU A 622 -0.81 17.40 35.05
C LEU A 622 -0.31 15.97 35.33
N GLU A 623 0.85 15.59 34.83
CA GLU A 623 1.49 14.29 35.11
C GLU A 623 1.79 14.09 36.59
N LYS A 624 2.16 15.16 37.28
CA LYS A 624 2.41 15.12 38.74
C LYS A 624 1.15 14.85 39.56
N GLU A 625 -0.03 15.03 39.01
CA GLU A 625 -1.32 14.85 39.67
C GLU A 625 -1.97 13.49 39.41
N ASN A 626 -1.26 12.51 38.79
CA ASN A 626 -1.72 11.16 38.47
C ASN A 626 -2.99 11.09 37.56
N GLY A 627 -3.21 12.09 36.72
CA GLY A 627 -4.40 12.16 35.85
C GLY A 627 -4.16 11.86 34.40
N VAL A 628 -2.90 11.92 33.91
CA VAL A 628 -2.56 11.78 32.50
C VAL A 628 -2.38 10.31 32.14
N LEU A 629 -3.10 9.85 31.12
CA LEU A 629 -3.00 8.48 30.59
C LEU A 629 -2.06 8.38 29.41
N TYR A 630 -2.00 9.44 28.62
CA TYR A 630 -1.23 9.47 27.39
C TYR A 630 -0.91 10.90 27.01
N THR A 631 0.35 11.16 26.79
CA THR A 631 0.84 12.37 26.12
C THR A 631 1.79 11.97 25.04
N MET A 632 1.70 12.62 23.90
CA MET A 632 2.70 12.52 22.86
C MET A 632 3.33 13.89 22.69
N GLU A 633 4.54 14.02 23.22
CA GLU A 633 5.43 15.12 22.90
C GLU A 633 6.35 14.69 21.77
N THR A 634 6.51 15.54 20.79
CA THR A 634 7.56 15.39 19.81
C THR A 634 8.88 15.86 20.41
N GLY A 635 9.40 15.09 21.36
CA GLY A 635 10.61 15.43 22.13
C GLY A 635 11.88 15.59 21.27
N ASN A 636 12.93 16.14 21.89
CA ASN A 636 14.22 16.50 21.25
C ASN A 636 15.03 15.34 20.66
N ALA A 637 14.58 14.11 20.73
CA ALA A 637 15.41 12.91 20.45
C ALA A 637 14.97 12.10 19.25
N GLY A 638 14.44 12.57 18.21
CA GLY A 638 14.33 11.93 16.88
C GLY A 638 14.09 10.41 16.83
N LEU A 639 13.45 9.81 17.84
CA LEU A 639 13.21 8.37 17.94
C LEU A 639 11.84 8.00 17.37
N PRO A 640 11.72 6.81 16.74
CA PRO A 640 10.44 6.26 16.32
C PRO A 640 9.50 6.07 17.51
N ILE A 641 8.23 6.36 17.31
CA ILE A 641 7.16 6.32 18.35
C ILE A 641 7.03 4.95 19.03
N ASP A 642 7.46 3.87 18.40
CA ASP A 642 7.37 2.49 18.90
C ASP A 642 8.35 2.14 20.03
N MET A 643 9.28 3.05 20.39
CA MET A 643 10.39 2.73 21.30
C MET A 643 10.25 3.26 22.72
N LEU A 644 9.18 3.93 23.06
CA LEU A 644 8.95 4.39 24.43
C LEU A 644 8.05 3.41 25.17
N LYS A 645 8.64 2.61 26.06
CA LYS A 645 7.86 1.87 27.06
C LYS A 645 7.30 2.83 28.09
N ALA A 646 6.20 2.46 28.71
CA ALA A 646 5.51 3.26 29.75
C ALA A 646 6.38 3.64 30.96
N ASP A 647 7.56 3.05 31.10
CA ASP A 647 8.53 3.29 32.16
C ASP A 647 9.73 4.18 31.74
N GLY A 648 9.73 4.68 30.51
CA GLY A 648 10.79 5.56 29.99
C GLY A 648 12.11 4.87 29.65
N THR A 649 12.17 3.54 29.65
CA THR A 649 13.40 2.80 29.31
C THR A 649 13.52 2.54 27.80
N GLN A 650 14.71 2.77 27.24
CA GLN A 650 15.05 2.48 25.83
C GLN A 650 15.52 1.03 25.65
N ASP A 651 14.90 0.29 24.74
CA ASP A 651 15.33 -1.05 24.33
C ASP A 651 16.16 -1.03 23.03
N ALA A 652 17.02 -0.08 22.81
CA ALA A 652 17.96 -0.15 21.72
C ALA A 652 19.29 0.50 22.06
N VAL A 653 20.23 -0.31 22.53
CA VAL A 653 21.64 -0.01 22.37
C VAL A 653 21.97 -0.28 20.91
N LEU A 654 22.12 0.79 20.11
CA LEU A 654 22.79 0.66 18.81
C LEU A 654 24.23 0.20 19.10
N PRO A 655 24.70 -0.90 18.52
CA PRO A 655 26.10 -1.25 18.62
C PRO A 655 26.93 -0.15 17.94
N THR A 656 27.64 0.64 18.70
CA THR A 656 28.47 1.75 18.20
C THR A 656 29.76 1.27 17.54
N ASP A 657 30.04 -0.04 17.51
CA ASP A 657 31.35 -0.60 17.10
C ASP A 657 31.26 -1.71 16.04
N ALA A 658 30.15 -1.85 15.27
CA ALA A 658 30.16 -2.76 14.14
C ALA A 658 31.04 -2.18 13.02
N ALA A 659 32.14 -2.85 12.72
CA ALA A 659 33.01 -2.51 11.60
C ALA A 659 32.17 -2.51 10.29
N THR A 660 32.24 -1.42 9.53
CA THR A 660 31.50 -1.26 8.27
C THR A 660 32.15 -2.06 7.13
N GLY A 661 31.36 -2.77 6.32
CA GLY A 661 31.79 -3.36 5.06
C GLY A 661 31.76 -2.34 3.92
N ASP A 662 32.27 -2.72 2.76
CA ASP A 662 32.19 -1.87 1.57
C ASP A 662 30.72 -1.70 1.14
N THR A 663 30.30 -0.45 0.99
CA THR A 663 28.95 -0.10 0.51
C THR A 663 29.10 0.55 -0.85
N LEU A 664 28.47 -0.01 -1.86
CA LEU A 664 28.52 0.41 -3.26
C LEU A 664 27.13 0.88 -3.72
N LEU A 665 27.10 1.70 -4.76
CA LEU A 665 25.87 1.97 -5.53
C LEU A 665 25.77 0.97 -6.68
N PHE A 666 24.66 0.25 -6.76
CA PHE A 666 24.36 -0.68 -7.84
C PHE A 666 23.18 -0.19 -8.66
N LEU A 667 23.26 -0.39 -9.98
CA LEU A 667 22.23 -0.03 -10.95
C LEU A 667 21.77 -1.26 -11.72
N ASN A 668 20.47 -1.36 -11.93
CA ASN A 668 19.88 -2.21 -12.97
C ASN A 668 19.64 -1.31 -14.18
N CYS A 669 20.41 -1.49 -15.24
CA CYS A 669 20.40 -0.59 -16.39
C CYS A 669 20.72 -1.31 -17.70
N ALA A 670 20.31 -0.69 -18.81
CA ALA A 670 20.68 -1.10 -20.16
C ALA A 670 20.98 0.13 -21.02
N THR A 671 21.91 0.01 -21.97
CA THR A 671 22.22 1.07 -22.93
C THR A 671 22.28 0.50 -24.35
N SER A 672 22.17 1.36 -25.34
CA SER A 672 22.64 1.00 -26.70
C SER A 672 24.16 0.89 -26.76
N ALA A 673 24.71 0.46 -27.89
CA ALA A 673 26.17 0.38 -28.09
C ALA A 673 26.85 1.76 -28.02
N SER A 674 26.16 2.83 -28.38
CA SER A 674 26.62 4.22 -28.30
C SER A 674 26.11 4.94 -27.06
N GLY A 675 25.20 4.32 -26.33
CA GLY A 675 24.58 4.87 -25.12
C GLY A 675 25.50 4.88 -23.93
N SER A 676 25.13 5.67 -22.94
CA SER A 676 25.89 5.77 -21.69
C SER A 676 25.02 6.21 -20.53
N LEU A 677 25.43 5.78 -19.32
CA LEU A 677 24.89 6.24 -18.08
C LEU A 677 26.02 6.71 -17.17
N ARG A 678 25.79 7.80 -16.43
CA ARG A 678 26.68 8.29 -15.38
C ARG A 678 25.86 8.66 -14.15
N ALA A 679 26.47 8.55 -12.98
CA ALA A 679 25.88 8.95 -11.72
C ALA A 679 26.72 10.02 -11.02
N GLU A 680 26.04 10.95 -10.38
CA GLU A 680 26.63 12.00 -9.58
C GLU A 680 25.97 12.03 -8.19
N LEU A 681 26.77 12.16 -7.14
CA LEU A 681 26.27 12.38 -5.80
C LEU A 681 26.23 13.88 -5.50
N ARG A 682 25.11 14.38 -5.00
CA ARG A 682 24.90 15.78 -4.65
C ARG A 682 24.58 15.95 -3.17
N GLY A 683 25.07 17.04 -2.61
CA GLY A 683 24.66 17.46 -1.27
C GLY A 683 23.22 17.95 -1.22
N MET A 684 22.76 18.29 -0.02
CA MET A 684 21.42 18.86 0.21
C MET A 684 21.21 20.21 -0.49
N ASP A 685 22.30 20.94 -0.72
CA ASP A 685 22.31 22.19 -1.48
C ASP A 685 22.23 22.00 -3.01
N GLY A 686 22.12 20.75 -3.47
CA GLY A 686 22.04 20.39 -4.89
C GLY A 686 23.38 20.42 -5.63
N LYS A 687 24.49 20.76 -4.95
CA LYS A 687 25.81 20.80 -5.59
C LYS A 687 26.47 19.43 -5.60
N PRO A 688 27.21 19.11 -6.65
CA PRO A 688 27.99 17.87 -6.73
C PRO A 688 28.98 17.74 -5.57
N LEU A 689 29.09 16.55 -5.03
CA LEU A 689 30.11 16.23 -4.03
C LEU A 689 31.47 16.04 -4.70
N PRO A 690 32.57 16.67 -4.18
CA PRO A 690 33.87 16.49 -4.74
C PRO A 690 34.31 15.01 -4.81
N GLY A 691 34.76 14.58 -5.97
CA GLY A 691 35.18 13.20 -6.23
C GLY A 691 34.04 12.28 -6.67
N TYR A 692 32.77 12.78 -6.71
CA TYR A 692 31.59 12.04 -7.12
C TYR A 692 30.76 12.79 -8.18
N THR A 693 31.42 13.62 -9.00
CA THR A 693 30.78 14.38 -10.08
C THR A 693 30.56 13.50 -11.31
N LEU A 694 29.75 13.96 -12.27
CA LEU A 694 29.58 13.28 -13.56
C LEU A 694 30.92 13.10 -14.30
N SER A 695 31.83 14.06 -14.21
CA SER A 695 33.17 13.98 -14.83
C SER A 695 34.12 13.02 -14.14
N ASP A 696 33.84 12.69 -12.85
CA ASP A 696 34.59 11.69 -12.10
C ASP A 696 34.02 10.28 -12.33
N CYS A 697 32.73 10.18 -12.68
CA CYS A 697 32.05 8.89 -12.85
C CYS A 697 32.61 8.14 -14.05
N ASP A 698 33.00 6.88 -13.83
CA ASP A 698 33.35 5.97 -14.89
C ASP A 698 32.11 5.67 -15.75
N VAL A 699 32.26 5.76 -17.07
CA VAL A 699 31.11 5.61 -17.97
C VAL A 699 30.53 4.21 -17.89
N ILE A 700 29.24 4.10 -17.68
CA ILE A 700 28.49 2.87 -17.65
C ILE A 700 27.86 2.64 -19.00
N PHE A 701 28.05 1.45 -19.58
CA PHE A 701 27.39 0.96 -20.79
C PHE A 701 27.22 -0.56 -20.69
N GLY A 702 26.29 -1.08 -21.47
CA GLY A 702 25.95 -2.50 -21.46
C GLY A 702 24.56 -2.76 -20.90
N ASP A 703 24.29 -4.01 -20.53
CA ASP A 703 23.04 -4.49 -20.01
C ASP A 703 23.31 -5.34 -18.75
N ASP A 704 23.05 -4.77 -17.58
CA ASP A 704 23.37 -5.37 -16.29
C ASP A 704 22.20 -5.25 -15.31
N LEU A 705 21.95 -6.29 -14.52
CA LEU A 705 20.96 -6.30 -13.44
C LEU A 705 21.48 -5.64 -12.15
N ASP A 706 22.81 -5.55 -11.97
CA ASP A 706 23.43 -5.11 -10.71
C ASP A 706 24.83 -4.52 -10.97
N ARG A 707 24.89 -3.49 -11.82
CA ARG A 707 26.11 -2.78 -12.22
C ARG A 707 26.61 -1.89 -11.09
N ALA A 708 27.80 -2.18 -10.57
CA ALA A 708 28.44 -1.27 -9.60
C ALA A 708 28.90 0.03 -10.28
N VAL A 709 28.63 1.15 -9.63
CA VAL A 709 29.08 2.48 -10.05
C VAL A 709 30.41 2.79 -9.42
N SER A 710 31.32 3.37 -10.19
CA SER A 710 32.61 3.88 -9.68
C SER A 710 32.93 5.28 -10.19
N TRP A 711 33.77 5.97 -9.44
CA TRP A 711 34.28 7.29 -9.75
C TRP A 711 35.82 7.23 -9.76
N ARG A 712 36.42 7.34 -10.93
CA ARG A 712 37.90 7.16 -11.13
C ARG A 712 38.39 5.85 -10.53
N GLY A 713 37.65 4.76 -10.77
CA GLY A 713 37.95 3.42 -10.25
C GLY A 713 37.64 3.20 -8.76
N LYS A 714 37.09 4.18 -8.05
CA LYS A 714 36.66 4.07 -6.66
C LYS A 714 35.16 3.90 -6.57
N ALA A 715 34.69 2.86 -5.91
CA ALA A 715 33.26 2.56 -5.78
C ALA A 715 32.74 2.64 -4.33
N GLU A 716 33.62 2.70 -3.33
CA GLU A 716 33.31 2.60 -1.92
C GLU A 716 32.64 3.88 -1.39
N LEU A 717 31.47 3.75 -0.75
CA LEU A 717 30.61 4.85 -0.29
C LEU A 717 30.28 4.82 1.21
N SER A 718 30.83 3.88 1.99
CA SER A 718 30.50 3.75 3.44
C SER A 718 30.71 5.05 4.22
N GLY A 719 31.67 5.89 3.80
CA GLY A 719 31.93 7.19 4.42
C GLY A 719 30.80 8.21 4.22
N LEU A 720 29.85 7.95 3.31
CA LEU A 720 28.67 8.76 3.03
C LEU A 720 27.38 8.17 3.61
N ALA A 721 27.46 6.97 4.21
CA ALA A 721 26.31 6.34 4.83
C ALA A 721 25.71 7.20 5.96
N ASP A 722 24.41 7.08 6.15
CA ASP A 722 23.59 7.83 7.11
C ASP A 722 23.66 9.38 6.96
N LYS A 723 24.27 9.86 5.85
CA LYS A 723 24.26 11.26 5.47
C LYS A 723 23.25 11.50 4.34
N PRO A 724 22.44 12.55 4.43
CA PRO A 724 21.50 12.86 3.37
C PRO A 724 22.25 13.33 2.11
N LEU A 725 21.90 12.72 0.98
CA LEU A 725 22.43 13.08 -0.33
C LEU A 725 21.34 12.92 -1.41
N ARG A 726 21.63 13.38 -2.60
CA ARG A 726 20.80 13.19 -3.80
C ARG A 726 21.61 12.44 -4.84
N LEU A 727 20.95 11.61 -5.63
CA LEU A 727 21.54 11.03 -6.83
C LEU A 727 21.07 11.83 -8.04
N PHE A 728 21.99 12.11 -8.95
CA PHE A 728 21.67 12.57 -10.28
C PHE A 728 22.22 11.57 -11.29
N PHE A 729 21.34 11.06 -12.14
CA PHE A 729 21.69 10.16 -13.23
C PHE A 729 21.61 10.91 -14.55
N GLU A 730 22.70 10.89 -15.31
CA GLU A 730 22.75 11.32 -16.70
C GLU A 730 22.54 10.08 -17.58
N LEU A 731 21.53 10.12 -18.44
CA LEU A 731 21.12 9.06 -19.35
C LEU A 731 21.31 9.52 -20.79
N ASN A 732 21.92 8.70 -21.63
CA ASN A 732 22.08 8.98 -23.05
C ASN A 732 21.88 7.66 -23.81
N ASP A 733 20.76 7.54 -24.54
CA ASP A 733 20.29 6.30 -25.15
C ASP A 733 20.38 5.11 -24.18
N ALA A 734 19.76 5.31 -23.01
CA ALA A 734 19.92 4.45 -21.84
C ALA A 734 18.63 4.31 -21.03
N ASP A 735 18.49 3.15 -20.41
CA ASP A 735 17.42 2.71 -19.55
C ASP A 735 17.94 2.48 -18.12
N LEU A 736 17.30 3.06 -17.11
CA LEU A 736 17.56 2.80 -15.69
C LEU A 736 16.29 2.24 -15.05
N TYR A 737 16.36 1.00 -14.54
CA TYR A 737 15.22 0.27 -13.98
C TYR A 737 15.14 0.37 -12.46
N SER A 738 16.29 0.27 -11.78
CA SER A 738 16.36 0.37 -10.32
C SER A 738 17.78 0.74 -9.86
N PHE A 739 17.87 1.17 -8.60
CA PHE A 739 19.15 1.36 -7.91
C PHE A 739 19.09 0.88 -6.47
N ARG A 740 20.23 0.52 -5.89
CA ARG A 740 20.38 0.19 -4.46
C ARG A 740 21.78 0.52 -3.95
N PHE A 741 21.88 0.77 -2.66
CA PHE A 741 23.16 0.76 -1.96
C PHE A 741 23.34 -0.56 -1.23
N GLY A 742 24.54 -1.09 -1.18
CA GLY A 742 24.81 -2.35 -0.47
C GLY A 742 26.12 -3.01 -0.85
N GLY A 743 26.34 -4.21 -0.34
CA GLY A 743 27.43 -5.07 -0.77
C GLY A 743 27.12 -5.76 -2.11
N LYS A 744 28.13 -6.39 -2.70
CA LYS A 744 27.93 -7.24 -3.87
C LYS A 744 27.15 -8.50 -3.44
N GLU A 745 26.04 -8.77 -4.13
CA GLU A 745 25.22 -9.98 -3.90
C GLU A 745 25.90 -11.23 -4.41
#